data_22c110e4bbd4d5961f64b0d0fe1a21a6
#
_entry.id   22c110e4bbd4d5961f64b0d0fe1a21a6
#
_cell.length_a   1.000
_cell.length_b   1.000
_cell.length_c   1.000
_cell.angle_alpha   90.00
_cell.angle_beta   90.00
_cell.angle_gamma   90.00
#
_symmetry.space_group_name_H-M   'P 1'
#
loop_
_entity.id
_entity.type
_entity.pdbx_description
1 polymer ?
#
loop_
_entity_poly.entity_id
_entity_poly.type
_entity_poly.pdbx_seq_one_letter_code
_entity_poly.pdbx_strand_id
1 'polypeptide(L)'
;MKFSELWLREWVNPAISSEALSEQITMAGLEVDGVEAVAGAFTGVVVGEVVECGQHPNADKLRVTKVNVGGDRLLDIVCGAPNCRAGLKVAVATVGAVLPGDFKIKAAKLRGEPSEGMLCSFSELGVSDDHDGIIELPADAPVGTDIREYLQLDDNAIEISVTPNRADCLGIIGVARDVGVLNQLALNVPDMTPVAATIDATLPIRVSAPQACPRYLGRVVKGINVKAPSPLWLREKLRRCGIRSIDAVVDITNYVLMELGQPMHAFDLNRISGGINVRMASEGETITLLDGNEAKLQADTLVIADEQKALAMGGIFGGEYSGVNEETQDVLLECAFFSPLAITGRARRHGLHTDASHRYERGVDPALQYQAMERATRLLLDICGGQAGPVIDVTHEGELPQRATITLRREKLDRLIGHVVPSAQVSDILRRLGCEVTEQGDDWQAVAPSWRFDMEIEEDLVEEVARVYGYNNIPDVPVRADLVMTRHREADLTLKRVKTLLVDHGFQEAITYSFVDPKVQALLHPNEEALILPSPISVEMSAMRLSLWTGLLSAVVYNQNRQQTRLRLFESGLRFVPDSSADLGIRQDVMLAGVIAGHAHDEHWDLARKPVDFYDLKGDLESVLELTGKLSDIQFKAEANPALHPGQSAAIYLHGERIGFIGVVHPELERKLDLNGRTVVFELEWDKVASRVVPQAREISRFPANRRDIAVLVAENVPAEDILAECKKVGANQIVGVNLFDVYRGKGVAEGYKSLAISLVLQDTARTLEEEEIAATVAKCVEALKQRFQASLRD
;
A
#
# COMPACT_ATOMS: atom_id res chain seq x y z
N MET A 1 -8.01 -3.64 13.57
CA MET A 1 -8.64 -3.54 14.90
C MET A 1 -8.18 -4.70 15.75
N LYS A 2 -7.78 -4.44 16.99
CA LYS A 2 -7.33 -5.46 17.96
C LYS A 2 -8.34 -5.56 19.10
N PHE A 3 -8.73 -6.76 19.49
CA PHE A 3 -9.73 -6.97 20.54
C PHE A 3 -9.53 -8.30 21.27
N SER A 4 -10.07 -8.40 22.48
CA SER A 4 -10.09 -9.60 23.31
C SER A 4 -11.12 -10.61 22.78
N GLU A 5 -10.72 -11.86 22.60
CA GLU A 5 -11.64 -12.95 22.25
C GLU A 5 -12.71 -13.16 23.32
N LEU A 6 -12.34 -13.14 24.61
CA LEU A 6 -13.29 -13.29 25.73
C LEU A 6 -14.31 -12.14 25.76
N TRP A 7 -13.88 -10.92 25.43
CA TRP A 7 -14.81 -9.79 25.35
C TRP A 7 -15.81 -9.98 24.17
N LEU A 8 -15.32 -10.41 23.02
CA LEU A 8 -16.22 -10.80 21.91
C LEU A 8 -17.20 -11.88 22.35
N ARG A 9 -16.74 -12.90 23.08
CA ARG A 9 -17.57 -14.02 23.54
C ARG A 9 -18.57 -13.62 24.64
N GLU A 10 -18.39 -12.51 25.30
CA GLU A 10 -19.46 -11.90 26.15
C GLU A 10 -20.68 -11.47 25.32
N TRP A 11 -20.44 -11.00 24.10
CA TRP A 11 -21.47 -10.59 23.15
C TRP A 11 -22.06 -11.75 22.35
N VAL A 12 -21.25 -12.69 21.95
CA VAL A 12 -21.66 -13.88 21.18
C VAL A 12 -20.67 -15.01 21.43
N ASN A 13 -21.15 -16.15 21.85
CA ASN A 13 -20.28 -17.27 22.26
C ASN A 13 -20.61 -18.54 21.48
N PRO A 14 -20.11 -18.69 20.23
CA PRO A 14 -20.24 -19.95 19.51
C PRO A 14 -19.39 -21.06 20.13
N ALA A 15 -19.90 -22.30 20.12
CA ALA A 15 -19.22 -23.46 20.67
C ALA A 15 -18.13 -23.99 19.71
N ILE A 16 -17.16 -23.14 19.38
CA ILE A 16 -16.04 -23.42 18.49
C ILE A 16 -14.72 -23.00 19.15
N SER A 17 -13.60 -23.59 18.73
CA SER A 17 -12.28 -23.23 19.23
C SER A 17 -11.84 -21.84 18.77
N SER A 18 -10.80 -21.30 19.38
CA SER A 18 -10.21 -20.01 18.99
C SER A 18 -9.69 -20.05 17.55
N GLU A 19 -9.09 -21.15 17.13
CA GLU A 19 -8.61 -21.36 15.77
C GLU A 19 -9.76 -21.37 14.76
N ALA A 20 -10.84 -22.09 15.08
CA ALA A 20 -12.03 -22.15 14.23
C ALA A 20 -12.72 -20.79 14.13
N LEU A 21 -12.76 -20.02 15.22
CA LEU A 21 -13.31 -18.67 15.23
C LEU A 21 -12.49 -17.72 14.33
N SER A 22 -11.17 -17.76 14.46
CA SER A 22 -10.26 -16.95 13.65
C SER A 22 -10.38 -17.28 12.15
N GLU A 23 -10.46 -18.55 11.81
CA GLU A 23 -10.69 -19.00 10.42
C GLU A 23 -12.05 -18.54 9.91
N GLN A 24 -13.11 -18.70 10.71
CA GLN A 24 -14.46 -18.28 10.35
C GLN A 24 -14.56 -16.77 10.07
N ILE A 25 -13.97 -15.97 10.94
CA ILE A 25 -13.93 -14.49 10.77
C ILE A 25 -13.16 -14.13 9.49
N THR A 26 -12.02 -14.76 9.27
CA THR A 26 -11.20 -14.53 8.06
C THR A 26 -11.96 -14.88 6.79
N MET A 27 -12.58 -16.06 6.74
CA MET A 27 -13.32 -16.52 5.57
C MET A 27 -14.58 -15.70 5.31
N ALA A 28 -15.08 -15.01 6.31
CA ALA A 28 -16.22 -14.11 6.19
C ALA A 28 -15.83 -12.66 5.81
N GLY A 29 -14.55 -12.40 5.50
CA GLY A 29 -14.07 -11.12 4.98
C GLY A 29 -13.37 -10.21 6.00
N LEU A 30 -13.20 -10.66 7.24
CA LEU A 30 -12.44 -9.95 8.28
C LEU A 30 -11.13 -10.71 8.52
N GLU A 31 -10.11 -10.44 7.73
CA GLU A 31 -8.83 -11.13 7.79
C GLU A 31 -8.19 -10.98 9.16
N VAL A 32 -7.85 -12.11 9.78
CA VAL A 32 -7.12 -12.15 11.05
C VAL A 32 -5.63 -12.05 10.76
N ASP A 33 -5.02 -10.94 11.13
CA ASP A 33 -3.58 -10.68 10.94
C ASP A 33 -2.73 -11.37 12.01
N GLY A 34 -3.27 -11.53 13.21
CA GLY A 34 -2.56 -12.17 14.31
C GLY A 34 -3.46 -12.54 15.47
N VAL A 35 -2.99 -13.50 16.25
CA VAL A 35 -3.58 -13.92 17.51
C VAL A 35 -2.48 -14.04 18.53
N GLU A 36 -2.56 -13.27 19.60
CA GLU A 36 -1.57 -13.24 20.66
C GLU A 36 -2.20 -13.58 22.01
N ALA A 37 -1.53 -14.42 22.81
CA ALA A 37 -1.92 -14.65 24.19
C ALA A 37 -1.81 -13.34 24.99
N VAL A 38 -2.80 -13.05 25.85
CA VAL A 38 -2.84 -11.80 26.63
C VAL A 38 -1.89 -11.81 27.84
N ALA A 39 -1.33 -12.97 28.17
CA ALA A 39 -0.38 -13.15 29.26
C ALA A 39 0.66 -14.21 28.90
N GLY A 40 1.80 -14.18 29.58
CA GLY A 40 2.81 -15.23 29.49
C GLY A 40 2.30 -16.58 30.01
N ALA A 41 2.99 -17.64 29.64
CA ALA A 41 2.72 -18.96 30.16
C ALA A 41 3.26 -19.07 31.61
N PHE A 42 2.39 -19.22 32.57
CA PHE A 42 2.76 -19.44 33.97
C PHE A 42 1.71 -20.27 34.71
N THR A 43 2.13 -20.86 35.81
CA THR A 43 1.26 -21.65 36.70
C THR A 43 1.62 -21.42 38.19
N GLY A 44 0.70 -21.68 39.08
CA GLY A 44 0.97 -21.64 40.54
C GLY A 44 0.96 -20.24 41.15
N VAL A 45 0.37 -19.26 40.46
CA VAL A 45 0.20 -17.91 40.99
C VAL A 45 -1.24 -17.75 41.47
N VAL A 46 -1.40 -17.32 42.71
CA VAL A 46 -2.71 -17.19 43.36
C VAL A 46 -2.93 -15.83 43.97
N VAL A 47 -4.19 -15.48 44.22
CA VAL A 47 -4.54 -14.29 44.96
C VAL A 47 -4.11 -14.48 46.41
N GLY A 48 -3.37 -13.51 46.97
CA GLY A 48 -2.98 -13.48 48.34
C GLY A 48 -3.27 -12.12 49.00
N GLU A 49 -3.26 -12.09 50.33
CA GLU A 49 -3.36 -10.88 51.10
C GLU A 49 -2.12 -10.69 51.96
N VAL A 50 -1.51 -9.52 51.87
CA VAL A 50 -0.42 -9.13 52.78
C VAL A 50 -1.00 -8.79 54.13
N VAL A 51 -0.84 -9.70 55.08
CA VAL A 51 -1.39 -9.53 56.43
C VAL A 51 -0.47 -8.62 57.27
N GLU A 52 0.83 -8.86 57.19
CA GLU A 52 1.86 -8.07 57.88
C GLU A 52 2.95 -7.65 56.87
N CYS A 53 3.42 -6.41 57.02
CA CYS A 53 4.51 -5.88 56.21
C CYS A 53 5.41 -5.01 57.09
N GLY A 54 6.70 -5.37 57.19
CA GLY A 54 7.68 -4.66 58.00
C GLY A 54 9.00 -4.48 57.27
N GLN A 55 9.85 -3.61 57.78
CA GLN A 55 11.18 -3.38 57.26
C GLN A 55 12.07 -4.61 57.41
N HIS A 56 12.82 -4.96 56.35
CA HIS A 56 13.82 -6.03 56.43
C HIS A 56 14.96 -5.64 57.37
N PRO A 57 15.38 -6.51 58.32
CA PRO A 57 16.38 -6.17 59.33
C PRO A 57 17.77 -5.90 58.74
N ASN A 58 18.08 -6.46 57.58
CA ASN A 58 19.42 -6.38 56.96
C ASN A 58 19.43 -5.74 55.56
N ALA A 59 18.34 -5.08 55.15
CA ALA A 59 18.26 -4.48 53.81
C ALA A 59 17.26 -3.32 53.78
N ASP A 60 17.73 -2.15 53.40
CA ASP A 60 16.94 -0.90 53.42
C ASP A 60 15.81 -0.88 52.40
N LYS A 61 15.99 -1.56 51.26
CA LYS A 61 15.02 -1.59 50.16
C LYS A 61 14.09 -2.79 50.18
N LEU A 62 14.25 -3.71 51.14
CA LEU A 62 13.44 -4.90 51.22
C LEU A 62 12.44 -4.82 52.36
N ARG A 63 11.34 -5.51 52.21
CA ARG A 63 10.31 -5.69 53.24
C ARG A 63 10.08 -7.16 53.52
N VAL A 64 9.81 -7.50 54.77
CA VAL A 64 9.40 -8.86 55.18
C VAL A 64 7.90 -8.87 55.37
N THR A 65 7.23 -9.80 54.71
CA THR A 65 5.79 -9.90 54.72
C THR A 65 5.30 -11.27 55.20
N LYS A 66 4.12 -11.23 55.77
CA LYS A 66 3.32 -12.43 56.08
C LYS A 66 2.13 -12.41 55.12
N VAL A 67 1.99 -13.39 54.26
CA VAL A 67 0.99 -13.44 53.19
C VAL A 67 0.05 -14.60 53.37
N ASN A 68 -1.25 -14.30 53.40
CA ASN A 68 -2.30 -15.31 53.38
C ASN A 68 -2.62 -15.69 51.91
N VAL A 69 -2.42 -16.96 51.60
CA VAL A 69 -2.78 -17.55 50.28
C VAL A 69 -3.92 -18.58 50.38
N GLY A 70 -4.65 -18.59 51.52
CA GLY A 70 -5.77 -19.50 51.73
C GLY A 70 -5.35 -20.88 52.30
N GLY A 71 -4.07 -21.06 52.66
CA GLY A 71 -3.57 -22.26 53.29
C GLY A 71 -3.67 -22.24 54.82
N ASP A 72 -3.16 -23.30 55.45
CA ASP A 72 -3.22 -23.47 56.92
C ASP A 72 -2.31 -22.52 57.68
N ARG A 73 -1.34 -21.91 57.04
CA ARG A 73 -0.39 -20.94 57.60
C ARG A 73 -0.10 -19.75 56.68
N LEU A 74 0.37 -18.67 57.28
CA LEU A 74 0.88 -17.51 56.52
C LEU A 74 2.25 -17.85 55.92
N LEU A 75 2.50 -17.38 54.71
CA LEU A 75 3.79 -17.53 54.05
C LEU A 75 4.70 -16.36 54.41
N ASP A 76 5.97 -16.61 54.65
CA ASP A 76 7.00 -15.60 54.80
C ASP A 76 7.52 -15.28 53.37
N ILE A 77 7.37 -14.04 52.94
CA ILE A 77 7.83 -13.58 51.65
C ILE A 77 8.56 -12.25 51.75
N VAL A 78 9.74 -12.17 51.16
CA VAL A 78 10.52 -10.93 51.06
C VAL A 78 10.16 -10.22 49.77
N CYS A 79 9.82 -8.93 49.85
CA CYS A 79 9.41 -8.11 48.73
C CYS A 79 10.23 -6.83 48.62
N GLY A 80 10.74 -6.51 47.46
CA GLY A 80 11.45 -5.27 47.16
C GLY A 80 10.62 -4.17 46.51
N ALA A 81 9.32 -4.41 46.30
CA ALA A 81 8.45 -3.45 45.64
C ALA A 81 8.10 -2.26 46.58
N PRO A 82 8.12 -1.03 46.08
CA PRO A 82 7.86 0.18 46.88
C PRO A 82 6.40 0.28 47.33
N ASN A 83 5.45 -0.34 46.63
CA ASN A 83 4.02 -0.31 46.94
C ASN A 83 3.55 -1.43 47.88
N CYS A 84 4.44 -2.31 48.33
CA CYS A 84 4.11 -3.39 49.24
C CYS A 84 3.71 -2.85 50.63
N ARG A 85 2.52 -3.21 51.10
CA ARG A 85 1.98 -2.78 52.41
C ARG A 85 0.96 -3.81 52.97
N ALA A 86 0.75 -3.75 54.27
CA ALA A 86 -0.27 -4.59 54.87
C ALA A 86 -1.68 -4.24 54.36
N GLY A 87 -2.54 -5.27 54.26
CA GLY A 87 -3.92 -5.17 53.78
C GLY A 87 -4.07 -5.22 52.26
N LEU A 88 -2.97 -5.25 51.53
CA LEU A 88 -3.01 -5.30 50.04
C LEU A 88 -3.32 -6.71 49.54
N LYS A 89 -4.23 -6.80 48.55
CA LYS A 89 -4.44 -8.01 47.76
C LYS A 89 -3.45 -8.05 46.62
N VAL A 90 -2.75 -9.16 46.41
CA VAL A 90 -1.60 -9.32 45.52
C VAL A 90 -1.63 -10.62 44.75
N ALA A 91 -0.83 -10.72 43.71
CA ALA A 91 -0.56 -11.95 43.01
C ALA A 91 0.68 -12.62 43.62
N VAL A 92 0.50 -13.82 44.14
CA VAL A 92 1.55 -14.59 44.83
C VAL A 92 1.96 -15.80 44.03
N ALA A 93 3.20 -15.81 43.56
CA ALA A 93 3.81 -17.03 43.02
C ALA A 93 4.27 -17.89 44.22
N THR A 94 3.58 -19.00 44.45
CA THR A 94 3.90 -19.93 45.53
C THR A 94 5.08 -20.86 45.15
N VAL A 95 5.69 -21.51 46.15
CA VAL A 95 6.75 -22.48 45.86
C VAL A 95 6.24 -23.57 44.92
N GLY A 96 6.98 -23.83 43.84
CA GLY A 96 6.58 -24.73 42.77
C GLY A 96 5.91 -24.05 41.60
N ALA A 97 5.59 -22.75 41.68
CA ALA A 97 5.10 -21.96 40.55
C ALA A 97 6.15 -21.87 39.45
N VAL A 98 5.69 -21.84 38.22
CA VAL A 98 6.54 -21.66 37.02
C VAL A 98 6.12 -20.37 36.35
N LEU A 99 6.99 -19.39 36.30
CA LEU A 99 6.77 -18.10 35.67
C LEU A 99 7.24 -18.11 34.18
N PRO A 100 6.89 -17.12 33.38
CA PRO A 100 7.35 -17.02 32.00
C PRO A 100 8.87 -17.15 31.88
N GLY A 101 9.36 -17.83 30.84
CA GLY A 101 10.77 -18.18 30.71
C GLY A 101 11.21 -19.40 31.53
N ASP A 102 10.27 -20.27 31.93
CA ASP A 102 10.50 -21.48 32.72
C ASP A 102 11.17 -21.21 34.08
N PHE A 103 10.90 -20.04 34.65
CA PHE A 103 11.43 -19.60 35.94
C PHE A 103 10.65 -20.24 37.07
N LYS A 104 11.29 -21.20 37.79
CA LYS A 104 10.67 -21.94 38.88
C LYS A 104 10.87 -21.23 40.21
N ILE A 105 9.79 -21.04 40.97
CA ILE A 105 9.82 -20.45 42.29
C ILE A 105 10.19 -21.51 43.31
N LYS A 106 11.21 -21.22 44.10
CA LYS A 106 11.73 -22.09 45.18
C LYS A 106 11.78 -21.31 46.49
N ALA A 107 11.67 -22.04 47.59
CA ALA A 107 11.95 -21.47 48.90
C ALA A 107 13.41 -21.02 48.97
N ALA A 108 13.63 -19.79 49.43
CA ALA A 108 14.94 -19.18 49.50
C ALA A 108 15.11 -18.34 50.78
N LYS A 109 16.33 -17.91 51.04
CA LYS A 109 16.61 -16.89 52.06
C LYS A 109 17.21 -15.68 51.35
N LEU A 110 16.60 -14.53 51.56
CA LEU A 110 17.06 -13.24 51.03
C LEU A 110 17.66 -12.41 52.16
N ARG A 111 18.97 -12.30 52.17
CA ARG A 111 19.76 -11.62 53.23
C ARG A 111 19.44 -12.10 54.62
N GLY A 112 19.22 -13.43 54.78
CA GLY A 112 18.95 -14.08 56.06
C GLY A 112 17.48 -14.33 56.39
N GLU A 113 16.55 -13.63 55.74
CA GLU A 113 15.13 -13.80 55.96
C GLU A 113 14.52 -14.83 54.97
N PRO A 114 13.62 -15.70 55.44
CA PRO A 114 12.99 -16.69 54.60
C PRO A 114 12.04 -16.06 53.59
N SER A 115 12.00 -16.59 52.36
CA SER A 115 11.04 -16.21 51.33
C SER A 115 10.50 -17.46 50.67
N GLU A 116 9.22 -17.76 50.88
CA GLU A 116 8.51 -18.94 50.40
C GLU A 116 7.58 -18.60 49.23
N GLY A 117 8.04 -17.76 48.30
CA GLY A 117 7.28 -17.33 47.18
C GLY A 117 7.73 -15.95 46.70
N MET A 118 6.99 -15.41 45.77
CA MET A 118 7.27 -14.09 45.20
C MET A 118 5.96 -13.34 44.98
N LEU A 119 5.93 -12.05 45.34
CA LEU A 119 4.87 -11.15 44.97
C LEU A 119 5.17 -10.60 43.56
N CYS A 120 4.24 -10.76 42.64
CA CYS A 120 4.48 -10.54 41.21
C CYS A 120 4.02 -9.17 40.73
N SER A 121 4.78 -8.60 39.81
CA SER A 121 4.36 -7.51 38.94
C SER A 121 3.67 -8.05 37.66
N PHE A 122 3.06 -7.15 36.89
CA PHE A 122 2.52 -7.51 35.58
C PHE A 122 3.59 -8.00 34.59
N SER A 123 4.79 -7.43 34.66
CA SER A 123 5.92 -7.81 33.82
C SER A 123 6.38 -9.24 34.09
N GLU A 124 6.43 -9.66 35.34
CA GLU A 124 6.84 -11.03 35.72
C GLU A 124 5.87 -12.09 35.27
N LEU A 125 4.60 -11.75 35.11
CA LEU A 125 3.57 -12.65 34.56
C LEU A 125 3.44 -12.57 33.03
N GLY A 126 4.25 -11.74 32.37
CA GLY A 126 4.17 -11.55 30.93
C GLY A 126 2.85 -10.93 30.46
N VAL A 127 2.23 -10.11 31.32
CA VAL A 127 0.98 -9.40 31.02
C VAL A 127 1.26 -8.07 30.35
N SER A 128 2.23 -7.31 30.86
CA SER A 128 2.66 -6.03 30.30
C SER A 128 4.12 -5.74 30.70
N ASP A 129 4.69 -4.65 30.22
CA ASP A 129 6.04 -4.21 30.60
C ASP A 129 6.08 -3.48 31.95
N ASP A 130 4.94 -3.33 32.63
CA ASP A 130 4.85 -2.64 33.91
C ASP A 130 5.54 -3.44 35.01
N HIS A 131 6.60 -2.87 35.56
CA HIS A 131 7.43 -3.41 36.62
C HIS A 131 7.63 -2.41 37.76
N ASP A 132 6.84 -1.33 37.81
CA ASP A 132 6.99 -0.26 38.82
C ASP A 132 6.53 -0.65 40.22
N GLY A 133 5.98 -1.84 40.35
CA GLY A 133 5.55 -2.40 41.62
C GLY A 133 4.87 -3.74 41.46
N ILE A 134 4.40 -4.30 42.55
CA ILE A 134 3.59 -5.52 42.54
C ILE A 134 2.15 -5.22 42.13
N ILE A 135 1.46 -6.22 41.61
CA ILE A 135 0.05 -6.12 41.19
C ILE A 135 -0.81 -5.85 42.43
N GLU A 136 -1.58 -4.76 42.38
CA GLU A 136 -2.60 -4.44 43.38
C GLU A 136 -3.96 -4.90 42.89
N LEU A 137 -4.52 -5.92 43.52
CA LEU A 137 -5.84 -6.44 43.18
C LEU A 137 -6.94 -5.73 43.96
N PRO A 138 -8.20 -5.73 43.49
CA PRO A 138 -9.36 -5.24 44.22
C PRO A 138 -9.45 -5.88 45.62
N ALA A 139 -9.95 -5.13 46.61
CA ALA A 139 -10.06 -5.58 48.00
C ALA A 139 -10.96 -6.81 48.15
N ASP A 140 -11.89 -7.03 47.25
CA ASP A 140 -12.82 -8.18 47.23
C ASP A 140 -12.26 -9.40 46.53
N ALA A 141 -11.03 -9.37 46.04
CA ALA A 141 -10.39 -10.51 45.36
C ALA A 141 -10.32 -11.73 46.31
N PRO A 142 -10.86 -12.88 45.92
CA PRO A 142 -10.90 -14.06 46.78
C PRO A 142 -9.51 -14.67 46.98
N VAL A 143 -9.02 -14.71 48.21
CA VAL A 143 -7.72 -15.30 48.55
C VAL A 143 -7.69 -16.80 48.14
N GLY A 144 -6.58 -17.21 47.56
CA GLY A 144 -6.36 -18.58 47.11
C GLY A 144 -6.85 -18.90 45.69
N THR A 145 -7.56 -17.99 45.04
CA THR A 145 -8.00 -18.15 43.66
C THR A 145 -6.81 -18.04 42.71
N ASP A 146 -6.75 -18.92 41.71
CA ASP A 146 -5.74 -18.83 40.63
C ASP A 146 -5.85 -17.48 39.89
N ILE A 147 -4.72 -16.81 39.72
CA ILE A 147 -4.66 -15.50 39.04
C ILE A 147 -5.10 -15.60 37.59
N ARG A 148 -4.78 -16.68 36.89
CA ARG A 148 -5.23 -16.86 35.50
C ARG A 148 -6.75 -16.91 35.41
N GLU A 149 -7.39 -17.56 36.39
CA GLU A 149 -8.85 -17.63 36.49
C GLU A 149 -9.45 -16.28 36.91
N TYR A 150 -8.92 -15.65 37.94
CA TYR A 150 -9.44 -14.38 38.47
C TYR A 150 -9.35 -13.23 37.48
N LEU A 151 -8.22 -13.09 36.79
CA LEU A 151 -7.99 -12.06 35.76
C LEU A 151 -8.41 -12.50 34.35
N GLN A 152 -8.93 -13.72 34.18
CA GLN A 152 -9.29 -14.29 32.87
C GLN A 152 -8.14 -14.14 31.86
N LEU A 153 -6.95 -14.64 32.26
CA LEU A 153 -5.73 -14.52 31.45
C LEU A 153 -5.60 -15.59 30.36
N ASP A 154 -6.46 -16.60 30.35
CA ASP A 154 -6.58 -17.57 29.26
C ASP A 154 -7.47 -16.96 28.17
N ASP A 155 -6.96 -15.92 27.55
CA ASP A 155 -7.60 -15.11 26.53
C ASP A 155 -6.61 -14.83 25.40
N ASN A 156 -7.14 -14.51 24.24
CA ASN A 156 -6.37 -14.11 23.06
C ASN A 156 -6.75 -12.69 22.65
N ALA A 157 -5.76 -11.90 22.30
CA ALA A 157 -5.96 -10.67 21.56
C ALA A 157 -5.92 -11.00 20.05
N ILE A 158 -7.04 -10.80 19.40
CA ILE A 158 -7.20 -11.03 17.95
C ILE A 158 -7.07 -9.69 17.24
N GLU A 159 -6.21 -9.63 16.24
CA GLU A 159 -6.08 -8.46 15.38
C GLU A 159 -6.66 -8.76 14.01
N ILE A 160 -7.61 -7.92 13.57
CA ILE A 160 -8.25 -8.03 12.26
C ILE A 160 -7.95 -6.81 11.38
N SER A 161 -7.77 -7.07 10.10
CA SER A 161 -7.71 -6.05 9.05
C SER A 161 -9.11 -5.71 8.58
N VAL A 162 -9.57 -4.50 8.90
CA VAL A 162 -10.91 -4.05 8.53
C VAL A 162 -10.84 -3.21 7.28
N THR A 163 -11.49 -3.67 6.21
CA THR A 163 -11.59 -2.91 4.96
C THR A 163 -12.48 -1.68 5.12
N PRO A 164 -12.26 -0.60 4.34
CA PRO A 164 -13.00 0.66 4.51
C PRO A 164 -14.52 0.54 4.42
N ASN A 165 -15.04 -0.45 3.71
CA ASN A 165 -16.47 -0.71 3.59
C ASN A 165 -17.09 -1.34 4.83
N ARG A 166 -16.30 -1.91 5.75
CA ARG A 166 -16.79 -2.60 6.95
C ARG A 166 -16.54 -1.80 8.23
N ALA A 167 -16.86 -0.51 8.20
CA ALA A 167 -16.73 0.39 9.35
C ALA A 167 -17.53 -0.09 10.58
N ASP A 168 -18.58 -0.85 10.40
CA ASP A 168 -19.36 -1.49 11.46
C ASP A 168 -18.51 -2.44 12.33
N CYS A 169 -17.45 -3.01 11.78
CA CYS A 169 -16.53 -3.92 12.47
C CYS A 169 -15.36 -3.20 13.18
N LEU A 170 -15.38 -1.87 13.27
CA LEU A 170 -14.44 -1.09 14.08
C LEU A 170 -14.89 -0.99 15.56
N GLY A 171 -15.77 -1.85 15.98
CA GLY A 171 -16.21 -2.09 17.36
C GLY A 171 -16.56 -3.55 17.55
N ILE A 172 -16.53 -4.02 18.78
CA ILE A 172 -16.85 -5.42 19.12
C ILE A 172 -18.26 -5.78 18.66
N ILE A 173 -19.21 -4.87 18.79
CA ILE A 173 -20.61 -5.08 18.37
C ILE A 173 -20.73 -5.51 16.90
N GLY A 174 -19.97 -4.91 16.00
CA GLY A 174 -20.00 -5.26 14.57
C GLY A 174 -19.41 -6.64 14.30
N VAL A 175 -18.27 -6.96 14.91
CA VAL A 175 -17.68 -8.29 14.83
C VAL A 175 -18.61 -9.35 15.42
N ALA A 176 -19.23 -9.04 16.56
CA ALA A 176 -20.20 -9.93 17.22
C ALA A 176 -21.43 -10.18 16.34
N ARG A 177 -21.94 -9.16 15.64
CA ARG A 177 -23.03 -9.31 14.67
C ARG A 177 -22.65 -10.31 13.56
N ASP A 178 -21.48 -10.19 12.99
CA ASP A 178 -20.99 -11.12 11.97
C ASP A 178 -20.86 -12.55 12.51
N VAL A 179 -20.22 -12.72 13.66
CA VAL A 179 -20.08 -14.04 14.30
C VAL A 179 -21.46 -14.63 14.64
N GLY A 180 -22.39 -13.81 15.10
CA GLY A 180 -23.76 -14.21 15.36
C GLY A 180 -24.49 -14.70 14.11
N VAL A 181 -24.36 -13.99 13.00
CA VAL A 181 -24.92 -14.39 11.70
C VAL A 181 -24.34 -15.72 11.23
N LEU A 182 -23.02 -15.85 11.27
CA LEU A 182 -22.30 -17.05 10.81
C LEU A 182 -22.64 -18.31 11.62
N ASN A 183 -22.94 -18.15 12.90
CA ASN A 183 -23.27 -19.25 13.82
C ASN A 183 -24.75 -19.33 14.17
N GLN A 184 -25.59 -18.49 13.57
CA GLN A 184 -27.03 -18.42 13.83
C GLN A 184 -27.37 -18.22 15.34
N LEU A 185 -26.60 -17.37 15.99
CA LEU A 185 -26.76 -17.00 17.40
C LEU A 185 -27.23 -15.56 17.55
N ALA A 186 -28.08 -15.35 18.54
CA ALA A 186 -28.44 -14.00 18.99
C ALA A 186 -27.31 -13.39 19.81
N LEU A 187 -27.24 -12.05 19.83
CA LEU A 187 -26.27 -11.32 20.67
C LEU A 187 -26.75 -11.25 22.12
N ASN A 188 -25.79 -11.35 23.04
CA ASN A 188 -25.97 -11.01 24.45
C ASN A 188 -25.62 -9.53 24.64
N VAL A 189 -26.59 -8.65 24.41
CA VAL A 189 -26.39 -7.20 24.55
C VAL A 189 -26.26 -6.82 26.01
N PRO A 190 -25.18 -6.12 26.43
CA PRO A 190 -25.04 -5.64 27.79
C PRO A 190 -26.14 -4.63 28.15
N ASP A 191 -26.32 -4.39 29.45
CA ASP A 191 -27.31 -3.43 29.92
C ASP A 191 -27.00 -2.00 29.47
N MET A 192 -27.82 -1.48 28.58
CA MET A 192 -27.75 -0.11 28.05
C MET A 192 -29.04 0.67 28.37
N THR A 193 -29.73 0.32 29.46
CA THR A 193 -30.94 1.03 29.86
C THR A 193 -30.64 2.49 30.16
N PRO A 194 -31.61 3.39 29.84
CA PRO A 194 -31.42 4.81 30.12
C PRO A 194 -31.14 5.09 31.59
N VAL A 195 -30.17 5.97 31.82
CA VAL A 195 -29.85 6.47 33.17
C VAL A 195 -30.72 7.69 33.44
N ALA A 196 -31.55 7.61 34.49
CA ALA A 196 -32.41 8.74 34.84
C ALA A 196 -31.56 9.96 35.30
N ALA A 197 -31.96 11.14 34.83
CA ALA A 197 -31.37 12.38 35.30
C ALA A 197 -31.72 12.61 36.80
N THR A 198 -30.72 12.95 37.59
CA THR A 198 -30.88 13.27 39.02
C THR A 198 -30.73 14.75 39.30
N ILE A 199 -30.29 15.52 38.30
CA ILE A 199 -30.20 16.99 38.33
C ILE A 199 -30.74 17.56 37.03
N ASP A 200 -31.07 18.84 37.02
CA ASP A 200 -31.61 19.53 35.85
C ASP A 200 -30.52 20.26 35.03
N ALA A 201 -29.26 19.96 35.29
CA ALA A 201 -28.12 20.64 34.63
C ALA A 201 -28.13 20.39 33.12
N THR A 202 -28.15 21.47 32.37
CA THR A 202 -28.05 21.47 30.90
C THR A 202 -27.06 22.56 30.47
N LEU A 203 -26.71 22.52 29.20
CA LEU A 203 -25.89 23.50 28.52
C LEU A 203 -26.53 23.83 27.17
N PRO A 204 -26.63 25.11 26.75
CA PRO A 204 -27.07 25.43 25.40
C PRO A 204 -26.15 24.77 24.34
N ILE A 205 -26.74 24.04 23.42
CA ILE A 205 -26.05 23.39 22.32
C ILE A 205 -26.72 23.80 21.01
N ARG A 206 -25.93 24.34 20.10
CA ARG A 206 -26.37 24.72 18.77
C ARG A 206 -25.48 24.04 17.71
N VAL A 207 -26.09 23.58 16.62
CA VAL A 207 -25.41 23.06 15.47
C VAL A 207 -25.62 24.01 14.31
N SER A 208 -24.59 24.77 13.96
CA SER A 208 -24.60 25.71 12.83
C SER A 208 -24.21 25.05 11.51
N ALA A 209 -23.68 23.82 11.54
CA ALA A 209 -23.29 23.03 10.38
C ALA A 209 -24.04 21.68 10.40
N PRO A 210 -25.36 21.66 10.16
CA PRO A 210 -26.14 20.43 10.28
C PRO A 210 -25.81 19.37 9.24
N GLN A 211 -25.28 19.74 8.07
CA GLN A 211 -24.84 18.80 7.04
C GLN A 211 -23.57 18.03 7.49
N ALA A 212 -22.70 18.71 8.22
CA ALA A 212 -21.48 18.08 8.76
C ALA A 212 -21.75 17.32 10.07
N CYS A 213 -22.69 17.80 10.88
CA CYS A 213 -23.08 17.17 12.15
C CYS A 213 -24.61 17.07 12.24
N PRO A 214 -25.20 16.03 11.63
CA PRO A 214 -26.66 15.83 11.68
C PRO A 214 -27.21 15.55 13.08
N ARG A 215 -26.41 14.97 13.98
CA ARG A 215 -26.81 14.69 15.36
C ARG A 215 -25.68 14.98 16.32
N TYR A 216 -26.00 15.75 17.37
CA TYR A 216 -25.09 16.02 18.48
C TYR A 216 -25.80 15.81 19.78
N LEU A 217 -25.34 14.82 20.56
CA LEU A 217 -25.82 14.60 21.92
C LEU A 217 -24.80 15.14 22.92
N GLY A 218 -25.28 15.85 23.90
CA GLY A 218 -24.48 16.30 25.05
C GLY A 218 -25.16 15.88 26.36
N ARG A 219 -24.36 15.64 27.38
CA ARG A 219 -24.87 15.36 28.70
C ARG A 219 -23.95 15.94 29.78
N VAL A 220 -24.48 16.75 30.67
CA VAL A 220 -23.78 17.30 31.81
C VAL A 220 -23.76 16.25 32.92
N VAL A 221 -22.59 15.98 33.48
CA VAL A 221 -22.41 15.18 34.69
C VAL A 221 -21.58 15.97 35.67
N LYS A 222 -22.13 16.23 36.85
CA LYS A 222 -21.50 17.05 37.89
C LYS A 222 -21.05 16.23 39.08
N GLY A 223 -20.00 16.71 39.75
CA GLY A 223 -19.52 16.13 40.99
C GLY A 223 -18.82 14.79 40.82
N ILE A 224 -18.14 14.57 39.67
CA ILE A 224 -17.34 13.36 39.46
C ILE A 224 -16.03 13.43 40.22
N ASN A 225 -15.52 12.26 40.62
CA ASN A 225 -14.14 12.09 41.07
C ASN A 225 -13.27 11.61 39.92
N VAL A 226 -12.62 12.53 39.20
CA VAL A 226 -11.74 12.21 38.08
C VAL A 226 -10.49 11.42 38.46
N LYS A 227 -10.12 11.48 39.77
CA LYS A 227 -8.98 10.72 40.33
C LYS A 227 -9.35 9.29 40.73
N ALA A 228 -10.62 8.91 40.61
CA ALA A 228 -11.03 7.52 40.85
C ALA A 228 -10.22 6.59 39.93
N PRO A 229 -9.62 5.51 40.46
CA PRO A 229 -8.87 4.59 39.64
C PRO A 229 -9.81 3.84 38.67
N SER A 230 -9.39 3.67 37.44
CA SER A 230 -10.10 2.78 36.52
C SER A 230 -10.08 1.36 37.09
N PRO A 231 -11.21 0.67 37.16
CA PRO A 231 -11.26 -0.73 37.60
C PRO A 231 -10.31 -1.61 36.78
N LEU A 232 -9.73 -2.62 37.41
CA LEU A 232 -8.78 -3.52 36.75
C LEU A 232 -9.39 -4.20 35.50
N TRP A 233 -10.66 -4.60 35.55
CA TRP A 233 -11.36 -5.18 34.40
C TRP A 233 -11.42 -4.23 33.19
N LEU A 234 -11.61 -2.94 33.44
CA LEU A 234 -11.65 -1.92 32.37
C LEU A 234 -10.26 -1.72 31.77
N ARG A 235 -9.24 -1.57 32.62
CA ARG A 235 -7.85 -1.43 32.17
C ARG A 235 -7.38 -2.64 31.35
N GLU A 236 -7.75 -3.86 31.80
CA GLU A 236 -7.39 -5.09 31.07
C GLU A 236 -8.10 -5.21 29.73
N LYS A 237 -9.38 -4.90 29.65
CA LYS A 237 -10.10 -4.89 28.37
C LYS A 237 -9.46 -3.91 27.38
N LEU A 238 -9.10 -2.71 27.80
CA LEU A 238 -8.43 -1.72 26.95
C LEU A 238 -7.03 -2.19 26.56
N ARG A 239 -6.24 -2.70 27.51
CA ARG A 239 -4.89 -3.22 27.23
C ARG A 239 -4.92 -4.30 26.14
N ARG A 240 -5.85 -5.24 26.23
CA ARG A 240 -6.01 -6.33 25.26
C ARG A 240 -6.44 -5.83 23.87
N CYS A 241 -7.00 -4.62 23.81
CA CYS A 241 -7.27 -3.91 22.54
C CYS A 241 -6.10 -3.03 22.06
N GLY A 242 -4.97 -3.03 22.78
CA GLY A 242 -3.83 -2.18 22.45
C GLY A 242 -3.96 -0.72 22.90
N ILE A 243 -4.90 -0.42 23.81
CA ILE A 243 -5.15 0.93 24.33
C ILE A 243 -4.58 1.05 25.73
N ARG A 244 -3.77 2.08 25.94
CA ARG A 244 -3.22 2.41 27.25
C ARG A 244 -4.26 3.12 28.10
N SER A 245 -4.41 2.69 29.35
CA SER A 245 -5.22 3.41 30.35
C SER A 245 -4.60 4.77 30.69
N ILE A 246 -5.43 5.80 30.77
CA ILE A 246 -5.01 7.19 31.07
C ILE A 246 -5.66 7.64 32.39
N ASP A 247 -6.94 7.92 32.37
CA ASP A 247 -7.77 8.21 33.53
C ASP A 247 -9.15 7.58 33.33
N ALA A 248 -9.95 7.53 34.37
CA ALA A 248 -11.23 6.84 34.35
C ALA A 248 -12.20 7.43 33.28
N VAL A 249 -12.20 8.72 33.05
CA VAL A 249 -13.11 9.36 32.11
C VAL A 249 -12.71 8.99 30.66
N VAL A 250 -11.44 9.12 30.32
CA VAL A 250 -10.91 8.76 29.02
C VAL A 250 -11.01 7.25 28.79
N ASP A 251 -10.74 6.45 29.79
CA ASP A 251 -10.85 4.99 29.69
C ASP A 251 -12.28 4.55 29.40
N ILE A 252 -13.28 5.21 30.00
CA ILE A 252 -14.70 4.95 29.73
C ILE A 252 -15.05 5.30 28.27
N THR A 253 -14.62 6.46 27.79
CA THR A 253 -14.89 6.84 26.38
C THR A 253 -14.20 5.88 25.40
N ASN A 254 -12.99 5.45 25.68
CA ASN A 254 -12.28 4.44 24.90
C ASN A 254 -12.94 3.05 24.98
N TYR A 255 -13.48 2.68 26.13
CA TYR A 255 -14.24 1.44 26.27
C TYR A 255 -15.48 1.43 25.38
N VAL A 256 -16.25 2.51 25.39
CA VAL A 256 -17.45 2.65 24.53
C VAL A 256 -17.07 2.65 23.04
N LEU A 257 -15.96 3.31 22.70
CA LEU A 257 -15.39 3.30 21.37
C LEU A 257 -15.11 1.87 20.87
N MET A 258 -14.41 1.07 21.67
CA MET A 258 -14.04 -0.30 21.30
C MET A 258 -15.23 -1.25 21.37
N GLU A 259 -16.15 -1.07 22.29
CA GLU A 259 -17.34 -1.93 22.39
C GLU A 259 -18.32 -1.67 21.27
N LEU A 260 -18.70 -0.42 21.06
CA LEU A 260 -19.80 -0.03 20.17
C LEU A 260 -19.34 0.60 18.85
N GLY A 261 -18.06 0.97 18.71
CA GLY A 261 -17.59 1.71 17.55
C GLY A 261 -18.00 3.18 17.53
N GLN A 262 -18.49 3.73 18.65
CA GLN A 262 -18.90 5.11 18.77
C GLN A 262 -17.81 5.93 19.46
N PRO A 263 -17.15 6.86 18.76
CA PRO A 263 -16.25 7.80 19.40
C PRO A 263 -17.02 8.75 20.31
N MET A 264 -16.48 8.99 21.50
CA MET A 264 -17.02 9.94 22.45
C MET A 264 -15.90 10.87 22.94
N HIS A 265 -16.29 12.05 23.38
CA HIS A 265 -15.38 13.01 24.00
C HIS A 265 -15.98 13.57 25.29
N ALA A 266 -15.12 13.94 26.21
CA ALA A 266 -15.51 14.61 27.45
C ALA A 266 -14.79 15.96 27.55
N PHE A 267 -15.57 17.03 27.71
CA PHE A 267 -15.07 18.37 27.97
C PHE A 267 -15.13 18.67 29.47
N ASP A 268 -14.17 19.42 29.96
CA ASP A 268 -14.28 20.07 31.26
C ASP A 268 -15.36 21.17 31.17
N LEU A 269 -16.47 20.97 31.86
CA LEU A 269 -17.63 21.86 31.77
C LEU A 269 -17.29 23.31 32.17
N ASN A 270 -16.37 23.48 33.12
CA ASN A 270 -15.95 24.82 33.59
C ASN A 270 -15.08 25.58 32.60
N ARG A 271 -14.62 24.91 31.56
CA ARG A 271 -13.83 25.50 30.48
C ARG A 271 -14.66 25.89 29.27
N ILE A 272 -15.97 25.63 29.28
CA ILE A 272 -16.90 25.99 28.23
C ILE A 272 -17.54 27.34 28.56
N SER A 273 -17.37 28.32 27.66
CA SER A 273 -17.94 29.66 27.80
C SER A 273 -19.30 29.74 27.10
N GLY A 274 -20.37 29.86 27.88
CA GLY A 274 -21.73 30.05 27.37
C GLY A 274 -22.41 28.77 26.93
N GLY A 275 -21.96 28.11 25.93
CA GLY A 275 -22.54 26.89 25.37
C GLY A 275 -21.70 26.31 24.25
N ILE A 276 -22.17 25.25 23.64
CA ILE A 276 -21.53 24.61 22.51
C ILE A 276 -22.14 25.11 21.18
N ASN A 277 -21.30 25.43 20.23
CA ASN A 277 -21.66 25.64 18.84
C ASN A 277 -20.84 24.72 17.92
N VAL A 278 -21.48 23.78 17.29
CA VAL A 278 -20.88 22.89 16.30
C VAL A 278 -20.94 23.63 14.94
N ARG A 279 -19.80 24.10 14.47
CA ARG A 279 -19.67 24.96 13.31
C ARG A 279 -18.47 24.60 12.45
N MET A 280 -18.42 25.15 11.23
CA MET A 280 -17.18 25.12 10.46
C MET A 280 -16.17 26.13 11.03
N ALA A 281 -14.89 25.83 10.91
CA ALA A 281 -13.82 26.75 11.27
C ALA A 281 -13.80 27.97 10.37
N SER A 282 -13.28 29.08 10.88
CA SER A 282 -12.90 30.23 10.06
C SER A 282 -11.53 29.98 9.45
N GLU A 283 -11.29 30.49 8.24
CA GLU A 283 -10.00 30.32 7.57
C GLU A 283 -8.87 30.89 8.44
N GLY A 284 -7.86 30.08 8.72
CA GLY A 284 -6.72 30.45 9.55
C GLY A 284 -6.97 30.42 11.06
N GLU A 285 -8.15 30.01 11.51
CA GLU A 285 -8.42 29.76 12.94
C GLU A 285 -7.44 28.73 13.50
N THR A 286 -6.95 28.93 14.72
CA THR A 286 -5.98 28.04 15.35
C THR A 286 -6.55 27.35 16.57
N ILE A 287 -6.07 26.16 16.83
CA ILE A 287 -6.38 25.39 18.05
C ILE A 287 -5.13 24.64 18.50
N THR A 288 -4.87 24.65 19.82
CA THR A 288 -3.86 23.78 20.41
C THR A 288 -4.52 22.46 20.77
N LEU A 289 -4.00 21.37 20.22
CA LEU A 289 -4.54 20.01 20.39
C LEU A 289 -4.04 19.38 21.68
N LEU A 290 -4.64 18.24 22.07
CA LEU A 290 -4.28 17.47 23.27
C LEU A 290 -2.84 16.99 23.28
N ASP A 291 -2.19 16.85 22.13
CA ASP A 291 -0.77 16.51 22.00
C ASP A 291 0.17 17.72 22.12
N GLY A 292 -0.36 18.93 22.38
CA GLY A 292 0.38 20.18 22.48
C GLY A 292 0.70 20.86 21.15
N ASN A 293 0.37 20.26 20.02
CA ASN A 293 0.61 20.83 18.71
C ASN A 293 -0.47 21.86 18.34
N GLU A 294 -0.04 22.98 17.76
CA GLU A 294 -0.97 23.98 17.20
C GLU A 294 -1.36 23.59 15.79
N ALA A 295 -2.67 23.52 15.52
CA ALA A 295 -3.24 23.29 14.21
C ALA A 295 -3.84 24.58 13.66
N LYS A 296 -3.47 24.91 12.42
CA LYS A 296 -4.06 25.99 11.65
C LYS A 296 -5.17 25.45 10.76
N LEU A 297 -6.40 25.85 11.04
CA LEU A 297 -7.59 25.26 10.45
C LEU A 297 -7.98 25.96 9.13
N GLN A 298 -8.62 25.21 8.26
CA GLN A 298 -9.25 25.71 7.03
C GLN A 298 -10.77 25.76 7.22
N ALA A 299 -11.43 26.53 6.36
CA ALA A 299 -12.88 26.75 6.44
C ALA A 299 -13.75 25.51 6.27
N ASP A 300 -13.19 24.43 5.73
CA ASP A 300 -13.85 23.13 5.55
C ASP A 300 -13.66 22.16 6.72
N THR A 301 -13.05 22.60 7.81
CA THR A 301 -12.84 21.81 9.02
C THR A 301 -13.97 22.05 10.02
N LEU A 302 -14.61 20.96 10.46
CA LEU A 302 -15.63 21.04 11.50
C LEU A 302 -14.98 21.21 12.87
N VAL A 303 -15.48 22.15 13.66
CA VAL A 303 -15.03 22.38 15.02
C VAL A 303 -16.19 22.33 16.01
N ILE A 304 -15.89 21.85 17.20
CA ILE A 304 -16.74 22.01 18.36
C ILE A 304 -16.24 23.26 19.09
N ALA A 305 -17.07 24.30 19.13
CA ALA A 305 -16.68 25.59 19.68
C ALA A 305 -17.60 26.01 20.81
N ASP A 306 -17.13 26.90 21.69
CA ASP A 306 -17.96 27.68 22.59
C ASP A 306 -18.22 29.07 22.00
N GLU A 307 -18.67 30.02 22.83
CA GLU A 307 -18.91 31.39 22.39
C GLU A 307 -17.65 32.17 22.07
N GLN A 308 -16.47 31.70 22.48
CA GLN A 308 -15.20 32.43 22.35
C GLN A 308 -14.25 31.80 21.33
N LYS A 309 -14.16 30.45 21.30
CA LYS A 309 -13.15 29.74 20.50
C LYS A 309 -13.53 28.30 20.18
N ALA A 310 -12.78 27.70 19.24
CA ALA A 310 -12.80 26.27 18.99
C ALA A 310 -12.23 25.51 20.20
N LEU A 311 -12.91 24.42 20.60
CA LEU A 311 -12.54 23.54 21.71
C LEU A 311 -12.00 22.20 21.23
N ALA A 312 -12.42 21.76 20.06
CA ALA A 312 -11.99 20.50 19.44
C ALA A 312 -12.14 20.55 17.92
N MET A 313 -11.34 19.78 17.23
CA MET A 313 -11.61 19.40 15.84
C MET A 313 -12.67 18.29 15.86
N GLY A 314 -13.88 18.60 15.43
CA GLY A 314 -15.02 17.69 15.49
C GLY A 314 -14.74 16.34 14.83
N GLY A 315 -14.89 15.26 15.59
CA GLY A 315 -14.67 13.88 15.11
C GLY A 315 -13.20 13.51 14.84
N ILE A 316 -12.25 14.35 15.18
CA ILE A 316 -10.83 14.13 14.90
C ILE A 316 -10.02 14.13 16.19
N PHE A 317 -9.90 15.27 16.85
CA PHE A 317 -9.03 15.39 18.04
C PHE A 317 -9.46 16.53 18.96
N GLY A 318 -9.39 16.29 20.26
CA GLY A 318 -9.72 17.29 21.27
C GLY A 318 -8.68 18.40 21.39
N GLY A 319 -9.12 19.55 21.91
CA GLY A 319 -8.25 20.66 22.26
C GLY A 319 -7.71 20.51 23.69
N GLU A 320 -6.48 21.00 23.91
CA GLU A 320 -5.82 20.96 25.24
C GLU A 320 -6.59 21.76 26.31
N TYR A 321 -7.06 22.96 25.96
CA TYR A 321 -7.71 23.86 26.89
C TYR A 321 -8.97 23.28 27.55
N SER A 322 -9.81 22.60 26.76
CA SER A 322 -11.10 22.09 27.22
C SER A 322 -11.08 20.62 27.65
N GLY A 323 -9.92 19.99 27.56
CA GLY A 323 -9.75 18.58 27.96
C GLY A 323 -9.93 18.36 29.45
N VAL A 324 -10.35 17.16 29.84
CA VAL A 324 -10.43 16.72 31.23
C VAL A 324 -9.02 16.62 31.82
N ASN A 325 -8.86 17.13 33.04
CA ASN A 325 -7.61 17.10 33.78
C ASN A 325 -7.85 16.70 35.26
N GLU A 326 -6.81 16.65 36.06
CA GLU A 326 -6.88 16.23 37.48
C GLU A 326 -7.77 17.09 38.36
N GLU A 327 -8.08 18.32 37.96
CA GLU A 327 -8.90 19.27 38.70
C GLU A 327 -10.37 19.26 38.22
N THR A 328 -10.69 18.56 37.14
CA THR A 328 -12.04 18.50 36.60
C THR A 328 -13.00 17.81 37.54
N GLN A 329 -14.15 18.44 37.80
CA GLN A 329 -15.23 17.90 38.65
C GLN A 329 -16.55 17.76 37.91
N ASP A 330 -16.75 18.57 36.87
CA ASP A 330 -17.94 18.58 36.05
C ASP A 330 -17.55 18.40 34.60
N VAL A 331 -18.25 17.54 33.89
CA VAL A 331 -17.98 17.23 32.49
C VAL A 331 -19.19 17.40 31.60
N LEU A 332 -18.96 17.73 30.32
CA LEU A 332 -19.93 17.57 29.25
C LEU A 332 -19.49 16.35 28.43
N LEU A 333 -20.29 15.30 28.41
CA LEU A 333 -20.09 14.18 27.53
C LEU A 333 -20.63 14.54 26.14
N GLU A 334 -19.85 14.29 25.12
CA GLU A 334 -20.19 14.43 23.69
C GLU A 334 -20.37 13.06 23.07
N CYS A 335 -21.49 12.87 22.37
CA CYS A 335 -21.72 11.70 21.54
C CYS A 335 -22.45 12.13 20.27
N ALA A 336 -21.74 12.16 19.15
CA ALA A 336 -22.25 12.75 17.92
C ALA A 336 -22.23 11.77 16.74
N PHE A 337 -23.01 12.10 15.74
CA PHE A 337 -22.85 11.59 14.40
C PHE A 337 -22.29 12.71 13.50
N PHE A 338 -21.10 12.52 12.96
CA PHE A 338 -20.53 13.41 11.96
C PHE A 338 -20.59 12.75 10.58
N SER A 339 -20.96 13.53 9.57
CA SER A 339 -20.97 13.04 8.19
C SER A 339 -19.58 12.58 7.76
N PRO A 340 -19.41 11.38 7.19
CA PRO A 340 -18.11 10.90 6.69
C PRO A 340 -17.42 11.89 5.76
N LEU A 341 -18.16 12.55 4.87
CA LEU A 341 -17.62 13.55 3.93
C LEU A 341 -17.06 14.79 4.62
N ALA A 342 -17.54 15.13 5.81
CA ALA A 342 -17.03 16.27 6.57
C ALA A 342 -15.72 15.98 7.29
N ILE A 343 -15.42 14.70 7.52
CA ILE A 343 -14.23 14.27 8.28
C ILE A 343 -13.12 13.74 7.36
N THR A 344 -13.48 13.08 6.27
CA THR A 344 -12.53 12.47 5.34
C THR A 344 -11.44 13.44 4.89
N GLY A 345 -10.19 13.04 5.09
CA GLY A 345 -8.99 13.77 4.67
C GLY A 345 -8.56 14.91 5.60
N ARG A 346 -9.43 15.41 6.50
CA ARG A 346 -9.12 16.55 7.38
C ARG A 346 -8.08 16.22 8.43
N ALA A 347 -8.15 15.03 9.03
CA ALA A 347 -7.13 14.57 9.99
C ALA A 347 -5.75 14.46 9.33
N ARG A 348 -5.69 13.85 8.16
CA ARG A 348 -4.43 13.64 7.41
C ARG A 348 -3.74 14.96 7.05
N ARG A 349 -4.50 16.00 6.76
CA ARG A 349 -4.00 17.35 6.47
C ARG A 349 -3.13 17.92 7.60
N HIS A 350 -3.42 17.54 8.84
CA HIS A 350 -2.67 17.93 10.04
C HIS A 350 -1.72 16.84 10.56
N GLY A 351 -1.44 15.82 9.75
CA GLY A 351 -0.60 14.69 10.15
C GLY A 351 -1.22 13.80 11.23
N LEU A 352 -2.53 13.87 11.42
CA LEU A 352 -3.27 13.12 12.43
C LEU A 352 -3.90 11.86 11.86
N HIS A 353 -3.86 10.80 12.66
CA HIS A 353 -4.60 9.57 12.45
C HIS A 353 -5.12 9.11 13.81
N THR A 354 -6.40 9.33 14.07
CA THR A 354 -7.01 9.04 15.38
C THR A 354 -8.05 7.94 15.25
N ASP A 355 -8.31 7.23 16.34
CA ASP A 355 -9.37 6.23 16.42
C ASP A 355 -10.75 6.82 16.12
N ALA A 356 -10.98 8.08 16.50
CA ALA A 356 -12.21 8.79 16.20
C ALA A 356 -12.34 9.10 14.70
N SER A 357 -11.31 9.72 14.09
CA SER A 357 -11.33 10.07 12.68
C SER A 357 -11.42 8.83 11.78
N HIS A 358 -10.72 7.77 12.15
CA HIS A 358 -10.75 6.50 11.44
C HIS A 358 -12.17 5.92 11.33
N ARG A 359 -12.97 6.05 12.37
CA ARG A 359 -14.37 5.59 12.39
C ARG A 359 -15.29 6.56 11.68
N TYR A 360 -15.23 7.85 11.97
CA TYR A 360 -16.12 8.82 11.35
C TYR A 360 -15.90 8.97 9.85
N GLU A 361 -14.66 8.86 9.36
CA GLU A 361 -14.38 8.89 7.92
C GLU A 361 -15.08 7.78 7.16
N ARG A 362 -15.28 6.63 7.80
CA ARG A 362 -15.87 5.43 7.20
C ARG A 362 -17.35 5.29 7.48
N GLY A 363 -17.82 5.91 8.54
CA GLY A 363 -19.21 5.89 8.98
C GLY A 363 -19.40 5.28 10.36
N VAL A 364 -20.06 6.01 11.21
CA VAL A 364 -20.56 5.56 12.52
C VAL A 364 -22.07 5.42 12.43
N ASP A 365 -22.64 4.40 13.05
CA ASP A 365 -24.07 4.18 13.03
C ASP A 365 -24.85 5.40 13.56
N PRO A 366 -25.68 6.07 12.74
CA PRO A 366 -26.40 7.26 13.14
C PRO A 366 -27.51 7.01 14.16
N ALA A 367 -27.85 5.76 14.43
CA ALA A 367 -28.85 5.36 15.42
C ALA A 367 -28.23 4.94 16.77
N LEU A 368 -26.91 4.99 16.91
CA LEU A 368 -26.19 4.45 18.06
C LEU A 368 -26.02 5.43 19.23
N GLN A 369 -26.05 6.74 18.99
CA GLN A 369 -25.59 7.76 19.92
C GLN A 369 -26.27 7.71 21.29
N TYR A 370 -27.58 7.49 21.33
CA TYR A 370 -28.31 7.37 22.61
C TYR A 370 -27.82 6.19 23.44
N GLN A 371 -27.68 5.02 22.85
CA GLN A 371 -27.19 3.83 23.56
C GLN A 371 -25.76 4.04 24.08
N ALA A 372 -24.92 4.62 23.27
CA ALA A 372 -23.53 4.93 23.67
C ALA A 372 -23.47 5.96 24.80
N MET A 373 -24.28 7.02 24.73
CA MET A 373 -24.36 8.02 25.77
C MET A 373 -24.84 7.41 27.11
N GLU A 374 -25.85 6.56 27.08
CA GLU A 374 -26.37 5.89 28.28
C GLU A 374 -25.33 4.90 28.84
N ARG A 375 -24.66 4.15 27.98
CA ARG A 375 -23.59 3.22 28.38
C ARG A 375 -22.46 3.96 29.07
N ALA A 376 -21.99 5.05 28.50
CA ALA A 376 -20.90 5.87 29.04
C ALA A 376 -21.33 6.53 30.38
N THR A 377 -22.54 7.04 30.44
CA THR A 377 -23.08 7.66 31.67
C THR A 377 -23.14 6.65 32.83
N ARG A 378 -23.64 5.43 32.58
CA ARG A 378 -23.70 4.39 33.61
C ARG A 378 -22.29 4.07 34.13
N LEU A 379 -21.35 3.86 33.27
CA LEU A 379 -19.97 3.56 33.62
C LEU A 379 -19.33 4.72 34.39
N LEU A 380 -19.53 5.96 33.96
CA LEU A 380 -19.02 7.14 34.62
C LEU A 380 -19.57 7.30 36.05
N LEU A 381 -20.87 7.12 36.27
CA LEU A 381 -21.47 7.19 37.58
C LEU A 381 -21.02 6.04 38.49
N ASP A 382 -20.87 4.83 37.96
CA ASP A 382 -20.45 3.66 38.71
C ASP A 382 -18.95 3.77 39.15
N ILE A 383 -18.11 4.37 38.32
CA ILE A 383 -16.65 4.45 38.60
C ILE A 383 -16.27 5.76 39.30
N CYS A 384 -16.76 6.88 38.78
CA CYS A 384 -16.40 8.23 39.26
C CYS A 384 -17.44 8.87 40.12
N GLY A 385 -18.61 8.29 40.27
CA GLY A 385 -19.74 8.92 40.94
C GLY A 385 -20.29 10.13 40.21
N GLY A 386 -20.93 11.03 40.91
CA GLY A 386 -21.54 12.24 40.37
C GLY A 386 -23.03 12.13 40.10
N GLN A 387 -23.57 13.16 39.46
CA GLN A 387 -24.97 13.26 39.12
C GLN A 387 -25.13 13.68 37.66
N ALA A 388 -25.93 12.96 36.89
CA ALA A 388 -26.18 13.24 35.49
C ALA A 388 -27.40 14.12 35.31
N GLY A 389 -27.28 15.11 34.42
CA GLY A 389 -28.42 15.84 33.86
C GLY A 389 -29.13 15.05 32.76
N PRO A 390 -30.16 15.61 32.14
CA PRO A 390 -30.82 14.98 31.00
C PRO A 390 -29.92 15.01 29.78
N VAL A 391 -30.15 14.08 28.84
CA VAL A 391 -29.50 14.09 27.53
C VAL A 391 -30.02 15.27 26.74
N ILE A 392 -29.09 16.05 26.20
CA ILE A 392 -29.40 17.19 25.33
C ILE A 392 -29.24 16.69 23.90
N ASP A 393 -30.32 16.71 23.14
CA ASP A 393 -30.35 16.21 21.76
C ASP A 393 -30.58 17.36 20.77
N VAL A 394 -29.61 17.54 19.87
CA VAL A 394 -29.74 18.44 18.73
C VAL A 394 -29.60 17.60 17.46
N THR A 395 -30.72 17.24 16.87
CA THR A 395 -30.79 16.41 15.68
C THR A 395 -31.49 17.12 14.55
N HIS A 396 -30.89 17.08 13.38
CA HIS A 396 -31.47 17.55 12.12
C HIS A 396 -31.86 16.32 11.28
N GLU A 397 -33.09 15.85 11.46
CA GLU A 397 -33.57 14.60 10.86
C GLU A 397 -33.40 14.54 9.33
N GLY A 398 -33.55 15.66 8.64
CA GLY A 398 -33.42 15.73 7.19
C GLY A 398 -31.97 15.55 6.66
N GLU A 399 -30.99 15.69 7.54
CA GLU A 399 -29.55 15.53 7.21
C GLU A 399 -28.98 14.15 7.59
N LEU A 400 -29.70 13.35 8.35
CA LEU A 400 -29.29 12.01 8.71
C LEU A 400 -29.27 11.09 7.47
N PRO A 401 -28.32 10.15 7.39
CA PRO A 401 -28.28 9.17 6.30
C PRO A 401 -29.59 8.38 6.22
N GLN A 402 -30.08 8.20 5.01
CA GLN A 402 -31.24 7.36 4.73
C GLN A 402 -30.79 5.91 4.50
N ARG A 403 -31.54 4.99 5.11
CA ARG A 403 -31.28 3.56 4.89
C ARG A 403 -31.67 3.19 3.46
N ALA A 404 -30.77 2.55 2.73
CA ALA A 404 -31.00 2.13 1.36
C ALA A 404 -32.05 1.02 1.31
N THR A 405 -33.00 1.13 0.37
CA THR A 405 -33.94 0.06 -0.01
C THR A 405 -33.43 -0.55 -1.30
N ILE A 406 -33.06 -1.83 -1.26
CA ILE A 406 -32.37 -2.52 -2.35
C ILE A 406 -33.23 -3.70 -2.81
N THR A 407 -33.39 -3.84 -4.13
CA THR A 407 -34.04 -5.01 -4.74
C THR A 407 -32.95 -6.01 -5.15
N LEU A 408 -33.02 -7.22 -4.63
CA LEU A 408 -32.20 -8.34 -5.02
C LEU A 408 -32.99 -9.29 -5.92
N ARG A 409 -32.59 -9.42 -7.18
CA ARG A 409 -33.22 -10.31 -8.15
C ARG A 409 -32.59 -11.70 -8.06
N ARG A 410 -33.45 -12.72 -8.06
CA ARG A 410 -33.01 -14.13 -8.09
C ARG A 410 -32.06 -14.40 -9.25
N GLU A 411 -32.40 -13.96 -10.44
CA GLU A 411 -31.59 -14.18 -11.63
C GLU A 411 -30.17 -13.62 -11.47
N LYS A 412 -30.06 -12.39 -10.95
CA LYS A 412 -28.74 -11.75 -10.78
C LYS A 412 -27.92 -12.42 -9.68
N LEU A 413 -28.58 -12.78 -8.57
CA LEU A 413 -27.94 -13.50 -7.46
C LEU A 413 -27.32 -14.81 -7.95
N ASP A 414 -28.11 -15.66 -8.62
CA ASP A 414 -27.68 -16.98 -9.10
C ASP A 414 -26.57 -16.84 -10.15
N ARG A 415 -26.68 -15.86 -11.04
CA ARG A 415 -25.69 -15.61 -12.08
C ARG A 415 -24.34 -15.14 -11.52
N LEU A 416 -24.35 -14.23 -10.57
CA LEU A 416 -23.10 -13.68 -10.00
C LEU A 416 -22.39 -14.67 -9.09
N ILE A 417 -23.15 -15.41 -8.27
CA ILE A 417 -22.58 -16.45 -7.41
C ILE A 417 -22.18 -17.69 -8.23
N GLY A 418 -22.91 -17.97 -9.32
CA GLY A 418 -22.75 -19.20 -10.11
C GLY A 418 -23.29 -20.45 -9.43
N HIS A 419 -24.12 -20.26 -8.40
CA HIS A 419 -24.71 -21.32 -7.59
C HIS A 419 -26.04 -20.83 -7.02
N VAL A 420 -27.01 -21.73 -6.89
CA VAL A 420 -28.33 -21.40 -6.34
C VAL A 420 -28.34 -21.60 -4.85
N VAL A 421 -28.44 -20.51 -4.11
CA VAL A 421 -28.69 -20.53 -2.67
C VAL A 421 -30.19 -20.60 -2.43
N PRO A 422 -30.71 -21.51 -1.61
CA PRO A 422 -32.18 -21.62 -1.35
C PRO A 422 -32.77 -20.31 -0.86
N SER A 423 -33.99 -19.96 -1.35
CA SER A 423 -34.64 -18.70 -1.02
C SER A 423 -34.80 -18.45 0.48
N ALA A 424 -35.15 -19.49 1.24
CA ALA A 424 -35.30 -19.38 2.69
C ALA A 424 -33.96 -19.02 3.36
N GLN A 425 -32.87 -19.56 2.86
CA GLN A 425 -31.52 -19.26 3.37
C GLN A 425 -31.08 -17.85 3.01
N VAL A 426 -31.39 -17.36 1.81
CA VAL A 426 -31.14 -15.97 1.42
C VAL A 426 -31.86 -15.00 2.34
N SER A 427 -33.16 -15.23 2.56
CA SER A 427 -33.99 -14.43 3.46
C SER A 427 -33.44 -14.44 4.89
N ASP A 428 -33.06 -15.60 5.40
CA ASP A 428 -32.49 -15.75 6.75
C ASP A 428 -31.17 -15.01 6.90
N ILE A 429 -30.28 -15.14 5.92
CA ILE A 429 -28.99 -14.43 5.92
C ILE A 429 -29.21 -12.91 6.00
N LEU A 430 -30.02 -12.37 5.11
CA LEU A 430 -30.27 -10.92 5.06
C LEU A 430 -30.96 -10.41 6.34
N ARG A 431 -31.90 -11.15 6.90
CA ARG A 431 -32.54 -10.77 8.17
C ARG A 431 -31.57 -10.82 9.35
N ARG A 432 -30.73 -11.85 9.43
CA ARG A 432 -29.69 -11.94 10.49
C ARG A 432 -28.67 -10.84 10.41
N LEU A 433 -28.37 -10.35 9.20
CA LEU A 433 -27.50 -9.18 8.99
C LEU A 433 -28.15 -7.86 9.42
N GLY A 434 -29.43 -7.88 9.78
CA GLY A 434 -30.16 -6.70 10.25
C GLY A 434 -30.99 -6.01 9.17
N CYS A 435 -31.09 -6.57 7.97
CA CYS A 435 -31.97 -6.05 6.93
C CYS A 435 -33.43 -6.32 7.24
N GLU A 436 -34.29 -5.37 6.89
CA GLU A 436 -35.75 -5.59 6.82
C GLU A 436 -36.07 -6.18 5.44
N VAL A 437 -36.45 -7.45 5.42
CA VAL A 437 -36.63 -8.21 4.17
C VAL A 437 -38.07 -8.45 3.86
N THR A 438 -38.47 -8.10 2.62
CA THR A 438 -39.78 -8.42 2.05
C THR A 438 -39.54 -9.29 0.82
N GLU A 439 -40.13 -10.49 0.81
CA GLU A 439 -40.07 -11.38 -0.35
C GLU A 439 -41.11 -10.92 -1.41
N GLN A 440 -40.63 -10.80 -2.66
CA GLN A 440 -41.45 -10.35 -3.80
C GLN A 440 -41.34 -11.39 -4.93
N GLY A 441 -42.20 -12.43 -4.85
CA GLY A 441 -42.09 -13.58 -5.76
C GLY A 441 -40.80 -14.33 -5.50
N ASP A 442 -39.93 -14.43 -6.50
CA ASP A 442 -38.62 -15.04 -6.39
C ASP A 442 -37.52 -14.05 -5.95
N ASP A 443 -37.86 -12.77 -5.92
CA ASP A 443 -36.92 -11.68 -5.59
C ASP A 443 -37.07 -11.22 -4.12
N TRP A 444 -36.18 -10.37 -3.68
CA TRP A 444 -36.21 -9.76 -2.34
C TRP A 444 -36.09 -8.25 -2.40
N GLN A 445 -36.75 -7.59 -1.51
CA GLN A 445 -36.54 -6.19 -1.19
C GLN A 445 -35.96 -6.13 0.22
N ALA A 446 -34.78 -5.55 0.36
CA ALA A 446 -34.09 -5.42 1.64
C ALA A 446 -33.81 -3.96 1.96
N VAL A 447 -34.14 -3.54 3.17
CA VAL A 447 -33.76 -2.25 3.72
C VAL A 447 -32.49 -2.47 4.57
N ALA A 448 -31.42 -1.82 4.20
CA ALA A 448 -30.12 -1.97 4.90
C ALA A 448 -30.23 -1.50 6.35
N PRO A 449 -29.53 -2.12 7.31
CA PRO A 449 -29.45 -1.63 8.68
C PRO A 449 -28.66 -0.31 8.76
N SER A 450 -28.90 0.47 9.80
CA SER A 450 -28.29 1.79 9.98
C SER A 450 -26.76 1.78 10.12
N TRP A 451 -26.18 0.68 10.53
CA TRP A 451 -24.72 0.52 10.72
C TRP A 451 -23.95 0.08 9.47
N ARG A 452 -24.64 -0.20 8.36
CA ARG A 452 -24.02 -0.67 7.12
C ARG A 452 -24.08 0.41 6.05
N PHE A 453 -23.05 1.26 6.00
CA PHE A 453 -22.88 2.31 5.00
C PHE A 453 -22.49 1.78 3.61
N ASP A 454 -22.04 0.55 3.53
CA ASP A 454 -21.61 -0.12 2.31
C ASP A 454 -22.74 -0.78 1.52
N MET A 455 -23.92 -1.00 2.14
CA MET A 455 -25.04 -1.62 1.47
C MET A 455 -25.90 -0.55 0.76
N GLU A 456 -25.70 -0.36 -0.53
CA GLU A 456 -26.41 0.63 -1.34
C GLU A 456 -27.01 0.05 -2.62
N ILE A 457 -26.35 -0.93 -3.22
CA ILE A 457 -26.72 -1.52 -4.51
C ILE A 457 -26.96 -3.02 -4.40
N GLU A 458 -27.51 -3.60 -5.47
CA GLU A 458 -27.85 -5.03 -5.53
C GLU A 458 -26.66 -5.95 -5.32
N GLU A 459 -25.51 -5.58 -5.88
CA GLU A 459 -24.25 -6.33 -5.75
C GLU A 459 -23.78 -6.44 -4.30
N ASP A 460 -24.05 -5.44 -3.48
CA ASP A 460 -23.70 -5.47 -2.05
C ASP A 460 -24.47 -6.58 -1.32
N LEU A 461 -25.72 -6.79 -1.68
CA LEU A 461 -26.52 -7.90 -1.14
C LEU A 461 -26.05 -9.26 -1.65
N VAL A 462 -25.60 -9.33 -2.91
CA VAL A 462 -25.01 -10.56 -3.47
C VAL A 462 -23.73 -10.93 -2.71
N GLU A 463 -22.89 -9.94 -2.43
CA GLU A 463 -21.67 -10.12 -1.61
C GLU A 463 -22.01 -10.68 -0.24
N GLU A 464 -22.98 -10.08 0.44
CA GLU A 464 -23.39 -10.52 1.78
C GLU A 464 -23.92 -11.95 1.78
N VAL A 465 -24.75 -12.32 0.81
CA VAL A 465 -25.23 -13.69 0.69
C VAL A 465 -24.08 -14.66 0.45
N ALA A 466 -23.17 -14.37 -0.48
CA ALA A 466 -22.02 -15.22 -0.79
C ALA A 466 -21.08 -15.36 0.40
N ARG A 467 -20.78 -14.26 1.07
CA ARG A 467 -19.88 -14.18 2.22
C ARG A 467 -20.40 -15.01 3.40
N VAL A 468 -21.67 -14.88 3.74
CA VAL A 468 -22.29 -15.61 4.87
C VAL A 468 -22.57 -17.06 4.51
N TYR A 469 -22.98 -17.34 3.27
CA TYR A 469 -23.13 -18.71 2.78
C TYR A 469 -21.81 -19.48 2.87
N GLY A 470 -20.70 -18.78 2.63
CA GLY A 470 -19.34 -19.31 2.64
C GLY A 470 -18.83 -19.62 1.25
N TYR A 471 -17.75 -18.95 0.86
CA TYR A 471 -17.13 -19.16 -0.46
C TYR A 471 -16.69 -20.62 -0.70
N ASN A 472 -16.27 -21.31 0.35
CA ASN A 472 -15.87 -22.72 0.26
C ASN A 472 -17.07 -23.67 0.01
N ASN A 473 -18.31 -23.22 0.20
CA ASN A 473 -19.52 -23.98 -0.06
C ASN A 473 -20.05 -23.77 -1.48
N ILE A 474 -19.45 -22.85 -2.24
CA ILE A 474 -19.77 -22.61 -3.65
C ILE A 474 -18.94 -23.57 -4.49
N PRO A 475 -19.56 -24.47 -5.29
CA PRO A 475 -18.83 -25.44 -6.07
C PRO A 475 -18.05 -24.79 -7.23
N ASP A 476 -16.86 -25.29 -7.48
CA ASP A 476 -16.10 -24.93 -8.68
C ASP A 476 -16.76 -25.52 -9.91
N VAL A 477 -17.08 -24.66 -10.87
CA VAL A 477 -17.69 -25.07 -12.13
C VAL A 477 -16.75 -24.74 -13.28
N PRO A 478 -16.40 -25.73 -14.13
CA PRO A 478 -15.60 -25.45 -15.33
C PRO A 478 -16.32 -24.45 -16.24
N VAL A 479 -15.57 -23.48 -16.72
CA VAL A 479 -16.08 -22.52 -17.69
C VAL A 479 -16.44 -23.22 -19.00
N ARG A 480 -17.65 -22.99 -19.45
CA ARG A 480 -18.11 -23.41 -20.79
C ARG A 480 -18.32 -22.17 -21.64
N ALA A 481 -17.59 -22.08 -22.71
CA ALA A 481 -17.69 -20.97 -23.65
C ALA A 481 -17.48 -21.48 -25.09
N ASP A 482 -18.10 -20.81 -26.01
CA ASP A 482 -17.79 -21.02 -27.43
C ASP A 482 -16.42 -20.42 -27.71
N LEU A 483 -15.53 -21.24 -28.21
CA LEU A 483 -14.18 -20.80 -28.60
C LEU A 483 -14.27 -20.15 -29.98
N VAL A 484 -14.25 -18.84 -30.02
CA VAL A 484 -14.10 -18.09 -31.25
C VAL A 484 -12.62 -17.85 -31.48
N MET A 485 -12.09 -18.52 -32.51
CA MET A 485 -10.71 -18.27 -32.94
C MET A 485 -10.63 -16.90 -33.59
N THR A 486 -10.00 -15.95 -32.93
CA THR A 486 -9.67 -14.66 -33.53
C THR A 486 -8.57 -14.85 -34.58
N ARG A 487 -8.75 -14.25 -35.76
CA ARG A 487 -7.70 -14.24 -36.78
C ARG A 487 -6.60 -13.29 -36.30
N HIS A 488 -5.40 -13.84 -36.16
CA HIS A 488 -4.23 -12.99 -35.98
C HIS A 488 -3.94 -12.25 -37.30
N ARG A 489 -3.73 -10.95 -37.20
CA ARG A 489 -3.30 -10.17 -38.36
C ARG A 489 -1.84 -10.48 -38.62
N GLU A 490 -1.48 -10.83 -39.84
CA GLU A 490 -0.09 -11.09 -40.24
C GLU A 490 0.78 -9.81 -40.08
N ALA A 491 0.13 -8.63 -40.14
CA ALA A 491 0.79 -7.35 -39.94
C ALA A 491 1.12 -7.03 -38.46
N ASP A 492 0.61 -7.80 -37.53
CA ASP A 492 0.86 -7.53 -36.10
C ASP A 492 2.21 -8.11 -35.70
N LEU A 493 3.10 -7.26 -35.23
CA LEU A 493 4.36 -7.63 -34.61
C LEU A 493 4.24 -7.50 -33.11
N THR A 494 4.16 -8.62 -32.43
CA THR A 494 4.05 -8.59 -30.94
C THR A 494 5.39 -8.28 -30.31
N LEU A 495 5.37 -7.52 -29.23
CA LEU A 495 6.56 -7.24 -28.42
C LEU A 495 7.22 -8.53 -27.89
N LYS A 496 6.41 -9.57 -27.62
CA LYS A 496 6.93 -10.90 -27.24
C LYS A 496 7.87 -11.48 -28.31
N ARG A 497 7.53 -11.36 -29.61
CA ARG A 497 8.39 -11.86 -30.68
C ARG A 497 9.73 -11.13 -30.72
N VAL A 498 9.71 -9.82 -30.51
CA VAL A 498 10.92 -8.99 -30.43
C VAL A 498 11.79 -9.36 -29.24
N LYS A 499 11.18 -9.50 -28.08
CA LYS A 499 11.88 -9.95 -26.86
C LYS A 499 12.54 -11.31 -27.04
N THR A 500 11.83 -12.25 -27.68
CA THR A 500 12.39 -13.58 -27.98
C THR A 500 13.63 -13.46 -28.87
N LEU A 501 13.58 -12.62 -29.91
CA LEU A 501 14.74 -12.40 -30.78
C LEU A 501 15.95 -11.84 -30.02
N LEU A 502 15.72 -10.87 -29.15
CA LEU A 502 16.80 -10.30 -28.34
C LEU A 502 17.40 -11.35 -27.38
N VAL A 503 16.57 -12.21 -26.80
CA VAL A 503 17.04 -13.33 -25.97
C VAL A 503 17.87 -14.31 -26.78
N ASP A 504 17.43 -14.65 -28.00
CA ASP A 504 18.18 -15.50 -28.94
C ASP A 504 19.53 -14.90 -29.32
N HIS A 505 19.64 -13.56 -29.32
CA HIS A 505 20.91 -12.83 -29.54
C HIS A 505 21.74 -12.66 -28.24
N GLY A 506 21.37 -13.34 -27.16
CA GLY A 506 22.11 -13.36 -25.89
C GLY A 506 21.81 -12.18 -24.95
N PHE A 507 20.75 -11.42 -25.20
CA PHE A 507 20.31 -10.38 -24.27
C PHE A 507 19.49 -10.97 -23.14
N GLN A 508 19.56 -10.29 -21.98
CA GLN A 508 18.71 -10.55 -20.84
C GLN A 508 17.75 -9.38 -20.65
N GLU A 509 16.48 -9.68 -20.39
CA GLU A 509 15.51 -8.63 -20.06
C GLU A 509 15.77 -8.06 -18.67
N ALA A 510 15.83 -6.75 -18.58
CA ALA A 510 15.86 -6.03 -17.33
C ALA A 510 14.52 -5.32 -17.09
N ILE A 511 14.12 -5.25 -15.84
CA ILE A 511 12.97 -4.46 -15.41
C ILE A 511 13.48 -3.48 -14.37
N THR A 512 13.56 -2.20 -14.76
CA THR A 512 14.06 -1.14 -13.89
C THR A 512 12.92 -0.24 -13.42
N TYR A 513 13.20 0.56 -12.39
CA TYR A 513 12.21 1.48 -11.85
C TYR A 513 11.86 2.59 -12.84
N SER A 514 10.59 2.99 -12.86
CA SER A 514 10.11 4.17 -13.58
C SER A 514 10.56 5.49 -12.92
N PHE A 515 11.03 5.41 -11.68
CA PHE A 515 11.56 6.52 -10.91
C PHE A 515 13.07 6.45 -10.89
N VAL A 516 13.73 7.55 -11.20
CA VAL A 516 15.18 7.59 -11.34
C VAL A 516 15.77 8.79 -10.58
N ASP A 517 17.09 8.73 -10.37
CA ASP A 517 17.83 9.85 -9.79
C ASP A 517 17.83 11.04 -10.77
N PRO A 518 17.28 12.20 -10.39
CA PRO A 518 17.24 13.36 -11.24
C PRO A 518 18.63 13.87 -11.65
N LYS A 519 19.67 13.65 -10.83
CA LYS A 519 21.04 14.02 -11.13
C LYS A 519 21.62 13.16 -12.25
N VAL A 520 21.40 11.86 -12.19
CA VAL A 520 21.86 10.91 -13.21
C VAL A 520 21.09 11.16 -14.52
N GLN A 521 19.79 11.35 -14.44
CA GLN A 521 18.97 11.64 -15.62
C GLN A 521 19.38 12.95 -16.30
N ALA A 522 19.69 13.99 -15.54
CA ALA A 522 20.15 15.27 -16.07
C ALA A 522 21.48 15.17 -16.82
N LEU A 523 22.34 14.20 -16.47
CA LEU A 523 23.55 13.93 -17.23
C LEU A 523 23.24 13.39 -18.63
N LEU A 524 22.23 12.52 -18.73
CA LEU A 524 21.81 11.89 -20.00
C LEU A 524 20.89 12.81 -20.82
N HIS A 525 20.08 13.60 -20.16
CA HIS A 525 19.05 14.46 -20.73
C HIS A 525 19.12 15.91 -20.19
N PRO A 526 20.24 16.63 -20.42
CA PRO A 526 20.48 17.93 -19.79
C PRO A 526 19.52 19.03 -20.28
N ASN A 527 18.90 18.85 -21.43
CA ASN A 527 18.04 19.85 -22.07
C ASN A 527 16.54 19.47 -22.01
N GLU A 528 16.21 18.45 -21.27
CA GLU A 528 14.83 17.96 -21.11
C GLU A 528 14.35 18.13 -19.69
N GLU A 529 13.12 18.61 -19.54
CA GLU A 529 12.48 18.73 -18.23
C GLU A 529 11.85 17.40 -17.82
N ALA A 530 12.08 17.01 -16.59
CA ALA A 530 11.53 15.77 -16.02
C ALA A 530 10.36 16.07 -15.08
N LEU A 531 9.40 15.16 -15.00
CA LEU A 531 8.36 15.17 -13.98
C LEU A 531 8.97 14.76 -12.64
N ILE A 532 8.85 15.62 -11.64
CA ILE A 532 9.35 15.38 -10.29
C ILE A 532 8.20 14.95 -9.39
N LEU A 533 8.40 13.85 -8.63
CA LEU A 533 7.41 13.35 -7.69
C LEU A 533 7.35 14.23 -6.44
N PRO A 534 6.15 14.61 -5.98
CA PRO A 534 6.01 15.44 -4.77
C PRO A 534 6.37 14.70 -3.47
N SER A 535 6.22 13.36 -3.46
CA SER A 535 6.53 12.50 -2.29
C SER A 535 7.25 11.23 -2.74
N PRO A 536 8.53 11.33 -3.13
CA PRO A 536 9.28 10.18 -3.61
C PRO A 536 9.66 9.23 -2.47
N ILE A 537 9.93 7.97 -2.82
CA ILE A 537 10.46 6.96 -1.88
C ILE A 537 11.83 7.40 -1.33
N SER A 538 12.67 7.97 -2.20
CA SER A 538 13.94 8.59 -1.84
C SER A 538 14.28 9.70 -2.83
N VAL A 539 15.25 10.54 -2.50
CA VAL A 539 15.74 11.62 -3.39
C VAL A 539 16.28 11.04 -4.70
N GLU A 540 16.94 9.89 -4.63
CA GLU A 540 17.51 9.18 -5.79
C GLU A 540 16.44 8.50 -6.67
N MET A 541 15.18 8.58 -6.29
CA MET A 541 14.03 8.01 -7.02
C MET A 541 12.93 9.05 -7.18
N SER A 542 13.29 10.32 -7.35
CA SER A 542 12.33 11.43 -7.35
C SER A 542 11.89 11.93 -8.72
N ALA A 543 12.54 11.50 -9.79
CA ALA A 543 12.17 11.90 -11.16
C ALA A 543 11.57 10.75 -11.94
N MET A 544 10.54 11.03 -12.75
CA MET A 544 10.05 10.07 -13.72
C MET A 544 11.03 9.96 -14.89
N ARG A 545 11.31 8.74 -15.35
CA ARG A 545 12.28 8.49 -16.41
C ARG A 545 11.86 9.07 -17.76
N LEU A 546 12.78 9.78 -18.41
CA LEU A 546 12.67 10.30 -19.78
C LEU A 546 13.12 9.28 -20.82
N SER A 547 13.90 8.28 -20.40
CA SER A 547 14.35 7.16 -21.23
C SER A 547 14.57 5.92 -20.36
N LEU A 548 14.70 4.77 -20.99
CA LEU A 548 15.09 3.53 -20.33
C LEU A 548 16.60 3.46 -20.05
N TRP A 549 17.40 4.36 -20.63
CA TRP A 549 18.85 4.34 -20.48
C TRP A 549 19.32 4.54 -19.05
N THR A 550 18.68 5.43 -18.30
CA THR A 550 19.06 5.69 -16.90
C THR A 550 19.04 4.39 -16.07
N GLY A 551 17.96 3.63 -16.16
CA GLY A 551 17.82 2.34 -15.47
C GLY A 551 18.81 1.28 -16.00
N LEU A 552 18.92 1.16 -17.32
CA LEU A 552 19.79 0.18 -17.96
C LEU A 552 21.27 0.44 -17.66
N LEU A 553 21.72 1.69 -17.70
CA LEU A 553 23.11 2.04 -17.37
C LEU A 553 23.42 1.81 -15.88
N SER A 554 22.46 2.11 -15.01
CA SER A 554 22.60 1.77 -13.58
C SER A 554 22.72 0.26 -13.37
N ALA A 555 21.96 -0.54 -14.11
CA ALA A 555 22.06 -2.00 -14.08
C ALA A 555 23.45 -2.49 -14.59
N VAL A 556 23.99 -1.86 -15.61
CA VAL A 556 25.34 -2.17 -16.09
C VAL A 556 26.37 -1.92 -15.00
N VAL A 557 26.36 -0.75 -14.37
CA VAL A 557 27.30 -0.41 -13.27
C VAL A 557 27.15 -1.38 -12.11
N TYR A 558 25.90 -1.69 -11.72
CA TYR A 558 25.62 -2.65 -10.65
C TYR A 558 26.24 -4.01 -10.90
N ASN A 559 26.13 -4.51 -12.14
CA ASN A 559 26.69 -5.81 -12.53
C ASN A 559 28.20 -5.76 -12.71
N GLN A 560 28.75 -4.69 -13.27
CA GLN A 560 30.21 -4.51 -13.39
C GLN A 560 30.89 -4.50 -12.02
N ASN A 561 30.29 -3.85 -11.02
CA ASN A 561 30.76 -3.86 -9.64
C ASN A 561 30.73 -5.25 -8.99
N ARG A 562 29.99 -6.19 -9.60
CA ARG A 562 29.92 -7.61 -9.19
C ARG A 562 30.67 -8.53 -10.16
N GLN A 563 31.60 -7.94 -10.89
CA GLN A 563 32.52 -8.66 -11.78
C GLN A 563 31.84 -9.37 -12.98
N GLN A 564 30.66 -8.94 -13.33
CA GLN A 564 30.01 -9.31 -14.59
C GLN A 564 30.54 -8.38 -15.68
N THR A 565 31.43 -8.85 -16.48
CA THR A 565 32.20 -8.01 -17.42
C THR A 565 31.59 -7.95 -18.81
N ARG A 566 30.77 -8.92 -19.18
CA ARG A 566 30.06 -8.97 -20.47
C ARG A 566 28.56 -8.89 -20.23
N LEU A 567 27.97 -7.80 -20.67
CA LEU A 567 26.55 -7.49 -20.42
C LEU A 567 25.82 -7.18 -21.72
N ARG A 568 24.65 -7.78 -21.89
CA ARG A 568 23.72 -7.54 -22.98
C ARG A 568 22.32 -7.49 -22.37
N LEU A 569 21.80 -6.29 -22.09
CA LEU A 569 20.54 -6.07 -21.42
C LEU A 569 19.57 -5.32 -22.33
N PHE A 570 18.30 -5.64 -22.25
CA PHE A 570 17.25 -4.87 -22.89
C PHE A 570 16.06 -4.67 -21.94
N GLU A 571 15.28 -3.66 -22.21
CA GLU A 571 14.06 -3.36 -21.48
C GLU A 571 13.00 -2.81 -22.42
N SER A 572 11.73 -3.13 -22.16
CA SER A 572 10.58 -2.46 -22.75
C SER A 572 9.73 -1.87 -21.64
N GLY A 573 9.32 -0.64 -21.81
CA GLY A 573 8.54 0.04 -20.78
C GLY A 573 8.17 1.46 -21.18
N LEU A 574 7.43 2.12 -20.33
CA LEU A 574 7.02 3.51 -20.55
C LEU A 574 8.12 4.50 -20.18
N ARG A 575 8.25 5.57 -20.95
CA ARG A 575 8.87 6.83 -20.53
C ARG A 575 7.80 7.88 -20.30
N PHE A 576 8.13 8.90 -19.55
CA PHE A 576 7.20 9.94 -19.12
C PHE A 576 7.76 11.31 -19.50
N VAL A 577 7.11 11.98 -20.44
CA VAL A 577 7.56 13.25 -20.98
C VAL A 577 6.52 14.33 -20.67
N PRO A 578 6.87 15.44 -19.99
CA PRO A 578 5.97 16.56 -19.85
C PRO A 578 5.52 17.05 -21.22
N ASP A 579 4.20 17.16 -21.42
CA ASP A 579 3.60 17.58 -22.69
C ASP A 579 2.25 18.22 -22.42
N SER A 580 2.16 19.55 -22.57
CA SER A 580 0.95 20.31 -22.30
C SER A 580 -0.24 19.96 -23.20
N SER A 581 0.00 19.29 -24.31
CA SER A 581 -1.03 18.82 -25.26
C SER A 581 -1.57 17.44 -24.91
N ALA A 582 -0.89 16.70 -24.04
CA ALA A 582 -1.29 15.37 -23.62
C ALA A 582 -2.27 15.41 -22.44
N ASP A 583 -3.03 14.33 -22.25
CA ASP A 583 -3.89 14.14 -21.09
C ASP A 583 -3.08 14.27 -19.78
N LEU A 584 -3.60 15.00 -18.81
CA LEU A 584 -2.91 15.30 -17.54
C LEU A 584 -1.53 15.95 -17.68
N GLY A 585 -1.20 16.49 -18.87
CA GLY A 585 0.08 17.16 -19.12
C GLY A 585 1.28 16.23 -19.26
N ILE A 586 1.06 14.93 -19.45
CA ILE A 586 2.13 13.92 -19.51
C ILE A 586 1.91 12.99 -20.71
N ARG A 587 2.92 12.92 -21.58
CA ARG A 587 2.94 11.90 -22.65
C ARG A 587 3.67 10.66 -22.16
N GLN A 588 3.08 9.51 -22.39
CA GLN A 588 3.63 8.20 -22.07
C GLN A 588 3.88 7.43 -23.38
N ASP A 589 5.14 7.20 -23.70
CA ASP A 589 5.53 6.45 -24.89
C ASP A 589 6.05 5.07 -24.49
N VAL A 590 5.64 4.04 -25.22
CA VAL A 590 6.22 2.69 -25.08
C VAL A 590 7.58 2.67 -25.76
N MET A 591 8.62 2.37 -25.00
CA MET A 591 9.99 2.34 -25.47
C MET A 591 10.54 0.92 -25.49
N LEU A 592 11.46 0.66 -26.42
CA LEU A 592 12.33 -0.51 -26.42
C LEU A 592 13.77 -0.01 -26.40
N ALA A 593 14.56 -0.43 -25.43
CA ALA A 593 15.95 -0.03 -25.32
C ALA A 593 16.86 -1.22 -25.04
N GLY A 594 18.11 -1.10 -25.42
CA GLY A 594 19.13 -2.10 -25.14
C GLY A 594 20.48 -1.49 -24.86
N VAL A 595 21.31 -2.26 -24.18
CA VAL A 595 22.68 -1.89 -23.82
C VAL A 595 23.59 -3.10 -23.94
N ILE A 596 24.78 -2.87 -24.47
CA ILE A 596 25.86 -3.84 -24.48
C ILE A 596 27.14 -3.23 -23.88
N ALA A 597 27.87 -4.03 -23.11
CA ALA A 597 29.14 -3.64 -22.48
C ALA A 597 30.07 -4.84 -22.40
N GLY A 598 31.37 -4.55 -22.36
CA GLY A 598 32.39 -5.58 -22.26
C GLY A 598 32.89 -6.08 -23.62
N HIS A 599 33.03 -7.36 -23.80
CA HIS A 599 33.52 -7.96 -25.04
C HIS A 599 32.40 -8.41 -25.97
N ALA A 600 32.66 -8.37 -27.28
CA ALA A 600 31.70 -8.79 -28.30
C ALA A 600 31.33 -10.27 -28.18
N HIS A 601 32.28 -11.09 -27.78
CA HIS A 601 32.13 -12.54 -27.60
C HIS A 601 32.66 -12.97 -26.23
N ASP A 602 32.20 -14.10 -25.75
CA ASP A 602 32.81 -14.76 -24.62
C ASP A 602 34.26 -15.15 -24.95
N GLU A 603 35.09 -15.34 -23.93
CA GLU A 603 36.46 -15.73 -24.11
C GLU A 603 36.55 -17.08 -24.85
N HIS A 604 37.22 -17.08 -26.00
CA HIS A 604 37.30 -18.23 -26.88
C HIS A 604 38.69 -18.30 -27.51
N TRP A 605 39.20 -19.51 -27.70
CA TRP A 605 40.55 -19.74 -28.20
C TRP A 605 40.74 -19.26 -29.67
N ASP A 606 39.68 -19.25 -30.46
CA ASP A 606 39.69 -18.91 -31.89
C ASP A 606 39.14 -17.53 -32.21
N LEU A 607 38.62 -16.81 -31.23
CA LEU A 607 38.06 -15.46 -31.38
C LEU A 607 38.94 -14.43 -30.73
N ALA A 608 39.29 -13.38 -31.47
CA ALA A 608 40.00 -12.26 -30.91
C ALA A 608 39.18 -11.56 -29.80
N ARG A 609 39.83 -11.24 -28.70
CA ARG A 609 39.22 -10.47 -27.61
C ARG A 609 39.00 -9.03 -28.06
N LYS A 610 37.78 -8.73 -28.47
CA LYS A 610 37.39 -7.44 -29.02
C LYS A 610 36.36 -6.77 -28.10
N PRO A 611 36.55 -5.51 -27.66
CA PRO A 611 35.50 -4.74 -26.99
C PRO A 611 34.30 -4.53 -27.91
N VAL A 612 33.13 -4.40 -27.35
CA VAL A 612 31.91 -4.06 -28.12
C VAL A 612 32.07 -2.69 -28.80
N ASP A 613 31.48 -2.54 -29.96
CA ASP A 613 31.43 -1.27 -30.67
C ASP A 613 30.01 -0.94 -31.15
N PHE A 614 29.88 0.21 -31.78
CA PHE A 614 28.62 0.70 -32.36
C PHE A 614 27.94 -0.33 -33.28
N TYR A 615 28.74 -1.01 -34.14
CA TYR A 615 28.21 -1.92 -35.16
C TYR A 615 27.76 -3.25 -34.55
N ASP A 616 28.30 -3.68 -33.43
CA ASP A 616 27.84 -4.88 -32.73
C ASP A 616 26.38 -4.70 -32.29
N LEU A 617 26.02 -3.56 -31.70
CA LEU A 617 24.64 -3.26 -31.29
C LEU A 617 23.76 -2.90 -32.49
N LYS A 618 24.32 -2.21 -33.48
CA LYS A 618 23.57 -1.89 -34.71
C LYS A 618 23.10 -3.15 -35.43
N GLY A 619 23.93 -4.18 -35.49
CA GLY A 619 23.57 -5.49 -36.06
C GLY A 619 22.40 -6.16 -35.33
N ASP A 620 22.44 -6.14 -33.99
CA ASP A 620 21.31 -6.66 -33.19
C ASP A 620 20.01 -5.85 -33.38
N LEU A 621 20.15 -4.52 -33.45
CA LEU A 621 19.00 -3.62 -33.69
C LEU A 621 18.43 -3.82 -35.10
N GLU A 622 19.28 -3.99 -36.13
CA GLU A 622 18.83 -4.28 -37.49
C GLU A 622 18.07 -5.61 -37.56
N SER A 623 18.46 -6.62 -36.78
CA SER A 623 17.72 -7.88 -36.67
C SER A 623 16.31 -7.67 -36.05
N VAL A 624 16.17 -6.78 -35.08
CA VAL A 624 14.86 -6.39 -34.55
C VAL A 624 14.02 -5.66 -35.62
N LEU A 625 14.61 -4.69 -36.30
CA LEU A 625 13.95 -3.89 -37.31
C LEU A 625 13.57 -4.72 -38.56
N GLU A 626 14.32 -5.77 -38.87
CA GLU A 626 14.00 -6.70 -39.94
C GLU A 626 12.68 -7.44 -39.70
N LEU A 627 12.32 -7.71 -38.44
CA LEU A 627 11.01 -8.29 -38.10
C LEU A 627 9.84 -7.43 -38.56
N THR A 628 10.04 -6.12 -38.69
CA THR A 628 9.01 -5.19 -39.19
C THR A 628 8.83 -5.25 -40.71
N GLY A 629 9.77 -5.84 -41.43
CA GLY A 629 9.84 -5.76 -42.88
C GLY A 629 10.16 -4.37 -43.43
N LYS A 630 10.57 -3.44 -42.62
CA LYS A 630 10.82 -2.03 -42.96
C LYS A 630 12.30 -1.65 -42.89
N LEU A 631 13.20 -2.60 -42.68
CA LEU A 631 14.64 -2.30 -42.51
C LEU A 631 15.21 -1.48 -43.68
N SER A 632 14.75 -1.74 -44.91
CA SER A 632 15.16 -0.95 -46.08
C SER A 632 14.73 0.52 -46.06
N ASP A 633 13.71 0.85 -45.30
CA ASP A 633 13.17 2.21 -45.14
C ASP A 633 13.77 2.92 -43.92
N ILE A 634 14.52 2.21 -43.09
CA ILE A 634 15.22 2.75 -41.93
C ILE A 634 16.51 3.42 -42.36
N GLN A 635 16.74 4.61 -41.85
CA GLN A 635 17.97 5.38 -42.07
C GLN A 635 18.64 5.67 -40.74
N PHE A 636 19.93 5.45 -40.69
CA PHE A 636 20.80 5.82 -39.56
C PHE A 636 21.59 7.07 -39.95
N LYS A 637 21.24 8.21 -39.32
CA LYS A 637 21.87 9.49 -39.66
C LYS A 637 22.73 9.94 -38.48
N ALA A 638 23.95 10.36 -38.79
CA ALA A 638 24.81 10.99 -37.77
C ALA A 638 24.12 12.22 -37.21
N GLU A 639 23.83 12.19 -35.93
CA GLU A 639 23.14 13.27 -35.20
C GLU A 639 23.63 13.31 -33.77
N ALA A 640 23.81 14.52 -33.25
CA ALA A 640 24.28 14.71 -31.91
C ALA A 640 23.21 14.38 -30.88
N ASN A 641 23.60 13.68 -29.85
CA ASN A 641 22.80 13.40 -28.65
C ASN A 641 23.69 13.64 -27.43
N PRO A 642 23.23 14.39 -26.43
CA PRO A 642 24.05 14.72 -25.24
C PRO A 642 24.58 13.51 -24.48
N ALA A 643 23.85 12.38 -24.52
CA ALA A 643 24.22 11.15 -23.84
C ALA A 643 25.22 10.31 -24.63
N LEU A 644 25.43 10.61 -25.92
CA LEU A 644 26.18 9.75 -26.82
C LEU A 644 27.47 10.41 -27.31
N HIS A 645 28.41 9.57 -27.69
CA HIS A 645 29.68 9.98 -28.28
C HIS A 645 29.43 10.75 -29.59
N PRO A 646 29.99 11.96 -29.78
CA PRO A 646 29.68 12.82 -30.94
C PRO A 646 30.08 12.22 -32.28
N GLY A 647 31.08 11.32 -32.33
CA GLY A 647 31.52 10.65 -33.55
C GLY A 647 31.03 9.21 -33.70
N GLN A 648 30.23 8.71 -32.75
CA GLN A 648 29.77 7.32 -32.74
C GLN A 648 28.31 7.25 -32.25
N SER A 649 27.46 8.07 -32.86
CA SER A 649 26.04 8.13 -32.57
C SER A 649 25.23 8.37 -33.83
N ALA A 650 24.02 7.82 -33.89
CA ALA A 650 23.09 8.01 -34.97
C ALA A 650 21.65 8.15 -34.45
N ALA A 651 20.91 9.05 -35.07
CA ALA A 651 19.47 9.05 -34.97
C ALA A 651 18.89 8.05 -35.98
N ILE A 652 17.82 7.39 -35.62
CA ILE A 652 17.15 6.36 -36.39
C ILE A 652 15.87 6.97 -36.96
N TYR A 653 15.74 6.92 -38.29
CA TYR A 653 14.60 7.50 -39.01
C TYR A 653 13.83 6.43 -39.77
N LEU A 654 12.52 6.51 -39.75
CA LEU A 654 11.60 5.74 -40.58
C LEU A 654 10.70 6.72 -41.34
N HIS A 655 10.75 6.70 -42.68
CA HIS A 655 9.99 7.61 -43.55
C HIS A 655 10.14 9.11 -43.18
N GLY A 656 11.35 9.50 -42.77
CA GLY A 656 11.64 10.89 -42.37
C GLY A 656 11.27 11.26 -40.95
N GLU A 657 10.65 10.38 -40.19
CA GLU A 657 10.33 10.56 -38.80
C GLU A 657 11.41 9.91 -37.91
N ARG A 658 11.91 10.63 -36.93
CA ARG A 658 12.87 10.09 -35.97
C ARG A 658 12.14 9.14 -35.00
N ILE A 659 12.62 7.91 -34.93
CA ILE A 659 12.03 6.85 -34.08
C ILE A 659 12.92 6.46 -32.90
N GLY A 660 14.17 6.93 -32.88
CA GLY A 660 15.07 6.60 -31.79
C GLY A 660 16.53 7.00 -32.03
N PHE A 661 17.41 6.50 -31.18
CA PHE A 661 18.85 6.72 -31.23
C PHE A 661 19.62 5.43 -30.96
N ILE A 662 20.81 5.36 -31.49
CA ILE A 662 21.84 4.35 -31.19
C ILE A 662 23.18 5.02 -31.07
N GLY A 663 24.02 4.60 -30.14
CA GLY A 663 25.41 5.13 -30.06
C GLY A 663 26.18 4.61 -28.87
N VAL A 664 27.47 4.93 -28.89
CA VAL A 664 28.34 4.73 -27.73
C VAL A 664 28.04 5.81 -26.70
N VAL A 665 27.99 5.44 -25.44
CA VAL A 665 27.80 6.41 -24.34
C VAL A 665 28.93 7.43 -24.37
N HIS A 666 28.63 8.70 -24.18
CA HIS A 666 29.58 9.79 -24.19
C HIS A 666 30.75 9.50 -23.20
N PRO A 667 32.02 9.65 -23.60
CA PRO A 667 33.14 9.35 -22.73
C PRO A 667 33.13 10.07 -21.38
N GLU A 668 32.63 11.28 -21.32
CA GLU A 668 32.47 12.02 -20.08
C GLU A 668 31.42 11.40 -19.14
N LEU A 669 30.33 10.91 -19.72
CA LEU A 669 29.28 10.21 -18.97
C LEU A 669 29.71 8.82 -18.54
N GLU A 670 30.49 8.13 -19.37
CA GLU A 670 31.14 6.85 -19.00
C GLU A 670 31.91 7.00 -17.69
N ARG A 671 32.69 8.07 -17.57
CA ARG A 671 33.43 8.38 -16.34
C ARG A 671 32.52 8.82 -15.19
N LYS A 672 31.58 9.72 -15.43
CA LYS A 672 30.66 10.26 -14.39
C LYS A 672 29.71 9.21 -13.83
N LEU A 673 29.34 8.23 -14.64
CA LEU A 673 28.47 7.13 -14.25
C LEU A 673 29.22 5.90 -13.73
N ASP A 674 30.54 5.94 -13.66
CA ASP A 674 31.41 4.83 -13.25
C ASP A 674 31.26 3.57 -14.13
N LEU A 675 30.97 3.75 -15.42
CA LEU A 675 30.96 2.67 -16.38
C LEU A 675 32.40 2.18 -16.63
N ASN A 676 32.60 0.88 -16.60
CA ASN A 676 33.90 0.26 -16.86
C ASN A 676 34.01 -0.15 -18.34
N GLY A 677 34.53 0.75 -19.13
CA GLY A 677 34.76 0.53 -20.55
C GLY A 677 33.63 0.98 -21.44
N ARG A 678 33.81 0.78 -22.73
CA ARG A 678 32.88 1.20 -23.76
C ARG A 678 31.52 0.54 -23.59
N THR A 679 30.47 1.35 -23.55
CA THR A 679 29.06 0.95 -23.43
C THR A 679 28.30 1.49 -24.62
N VAL A 680 27.53 0.67 -25.28
CA VAL A 680 26.71 1.04 -26.44
C VAL A 680 25.26 0.85 -26.13
N VAL A 681 24.42 1.82 -26.47
CA VAL A 681 22.98 1.84 -26.17
C VAL A 681 22.15 2.13 -27.41
N PHE A 682 20.93 1.61 -27.45
CA PHE A 682 19.90 2.07 -28.36
C PHE A 682 18.57 2.30 -27.59
N GLU A 683 17.72 3.10 -28.17
CA GLU A 683 16.34 3.27 -27.72
C GLU A 683 15.43 3.58 -28.92
N LEU A 684 14.26 2.93 -28.95
CA LEU A 684 13.22 3.12 -29.96
C LEU A 684 11.91 3.53 -29.31
N GLU A 685 11.19 4.43 -29.93
CA GLU A 685 9.75 4.63 -29.69
C GLU A 685 9.01 3.47 -30.36
N TRP A 686 8.64 2.46 -29.56
CA TRP A 686 8.17 1.19 -30.10
C TRP A 686 6.89 1.31 -30.94
N ASP A 687 5.94 2.13 -30.52
CA ASP A 687 4.66 2.28 -31.23
C ASP A 687 4.83 2.80 -32.66
N LYS A 688 5.90 3.52 -32.93
CA LYS A 688 6.21 4.02 -34.30
C LYS A 688 6.72 2.94 -35.25
N VAL A 689 7.18 1.81 -34.73
CA VAL A 689 7.75 0.70 -35.51
C VAL A 689 6.98 -0.61 -35.37
N ALA A 690 6.01 -0.69 -34.46
CA ALA A 690 5.31 -1.93 -34.10
C ALA A 690 4.51 -2.58 -35.20
N SER A 691 4.18 -1.88 -36.27
CA SER A 691 3.47 -2.47 -37.42
C SER A 691 4.46 -3.19 -38.34
N ARG A 692 4.01 -4.33 -38.89
CA ARG A 692 4.78 -5.16 -39.81
C ARG A 692 4.24 -5.01 -41.23
N VAL A 693 5.16 -4.92 -42.18
CA VAL A 693 4.81 -5.05 -43.60
C VAL A 693 4.59 -6.52 -43.91
N VAL A 694 3.43 -6.84 -44.45
CA VAL A 694 3.14 -8.22 -44.89
C VAL A 694 3.97 -8.53 -46.14
N PRO A 695 4.83 -9.56 -46.11
CA PRO A 695 5.63 -9.92 -47.26
C PRO A 695 4.76 -10.31 -48.48
N GLN A 696 5.13 -9.80 -49.62
CA GLN A 696 4.48 -10.19 -50.87
C GLN A 696 5.43 -11.02 -51.73
N ALA A 697 4.91 -12.08 -52.27
CA ALA A 697 5.66 -12.92 -53.20
C ALA A 697 6.08 -12.12 -54.43
N ARG A 698 7.32 -12.25 -54.82
CA ARG A 698 7.88 -11.68 -56.03
C ARG A 698 8.42 -12.81 -56.87
N GLU A 699 8.41 -12.60 -58.19
CA GLU A 699 8.99 -13.55 -59.11
C GLU A 699 10.52 -13.67 -58.88
N ILE A 700 10.98 -14.91 -58.76
CA ILE A 700 12.40 -15.23 -58.62
C ILE A 700 13.00 -15.38 -60.01
N SER A 701 14.09 -14.66 -60.29
CA SER A 701 14.78 -14.81 -61.57
C SER A 701 15.36 -16.22 -61.73
N ARG A 702 15.20 -16.77 -62.93
CA ARG A 702 15.81 -18.05 -63.35
C ARG A 702 17.15 -17.85 -64.06
N PHE A 703 17.57 -16.62 -64.23
CA PHE A 703 18.78 -16.25 -64.97
C PHE A 703 19.92 -15.96 -63.98
N PRO A 704 21.17 -16.15 -64.36
CA PRO A 704 22.31 -15.92 -63.54
C PRO A 704 22.49 -14.46 -63.19
N ALA A 705 22.87 -14.20 -61.93
CA ALA A 705 23.28 -12.88 -61.45
C ALA A 705 24.74 -12.61 -61.81
N ASN A 706 25.04 -11.36 -62.08
CA ASN A 706 26.38 -10.90 -62.36
C ASN A 706 26.83 -9.91 -61.27
N ARG A 707 28.00 -10.13 -60.71
CA ARG A 707 28.63 -9.23 -59.73
C ARG A 707 29.68 -8.36 -60.42
N ARG A 708 29.66 -7.06 -60.07
CA ARG A 708 30.72 -6.10 -60.42
C ARG A 708 31.12 -5.33 -59.20
N ASP A 709 32.39 -5.19 -59.00
CA ASP A 709 32.95 -4.46 -57.85
C ASP A 709 33.51 -3.12 -58.36
N ILE A 710 33.24 -2.09 -57.61
CA ILE A 710 33.78 -0.75 -57.83
C ILE A 710 34.41 -0.25 -56.55
N ALA A 711 35.55 0.47 -56.69
CA ALA A 711 36.17 1.18 -55.57
C ALA A 711 36.10 2.68 -55.87
N VAL A 712 35.39 3.37 -54.98
CA VAL A 712 35.18 4.81 -55.14
C VAL A 712 35.85 5.60 -54.04
N LEU A 713 36.54 6.67 -54.42
CA LEU A 713 37.14 7.63 -53.51
C LEU A 713 36.12 8.76 -53.25
N VAL A 714 35.78 8.97 -52.00
CA VAL A 714 34.84 10.02 -51.56
C VAL A 714 35.42 10.75 -50.35
N ALA A 715 34.97 11.94 -50.12
CA ALA A 715 35.30 12.70 -48.90
C ALA A 715 34.89 11.91 -47.64
N GLU A 716 35.65 12.03 -46.58
CA GLU A 716 35.43 11.30 -45.33
C GLU A 716 34.04 11.55 -44.71
N ASN A 717 33.50 12.75 -44.90
CA ASN A 717 32.19 13.16 -44.39
C ASN A 717 30.99 12.63 -45.20
N VAL A 718 31.19 12.00 -46.35
CA VAL A 718 30.11 11.43 -47.16
C VAL A 718 29.66 10.11 -46.49
N PRO A 719 28.39 9.97 -46.05
CA PRO A 719 27.89 8.72 -45.53
C PRO A 719 27.90 7.60 -46.58
N ALA A 720 28.37 6.44 -46.22
CA ALA A 720 28.37 5.27 -47.09
C ALA A 720 26.93 4.89 -47.51
N GLU A 721 25.96 5.06 -46.64
CA GLU A 721 24.53 4.81 -46.91
C GLU A 721 24.03 5.63 -48.11
N ASP A 722 24.42 6.90 -48.23
CA ASP A 722 24.02 7.75 -49.35
C ASP A 722 24.61 7.26 -50.68
N ILE A 723 25.85 6.77 -50.64
CA ILE A 723 26.49 6.14 -51.82
C ILE A 723 25.73 4.89 -52.25
N LEU A 724 25.43 4.00 -51.32
CA LEU A 724 24.71 2.76 -51.63
C LEU A 724 23.29 3.05 -52.11
N ALA A 725 22.61 4.03 -51.53
CA ALA A 725 21.27 4.44 -51.90
C ALA A 725 21.22 5.03 -53.32
N GLU A 726 22.24 5.79 -53.70
CA GLU A 726 22.35 6.37 -55.06
C GLU A 726 22.55 5.24 -56.11
N CYS A 727 23.41 4.24 -55.81
CA CYS A 727 23.60 3.08 -56.67
C CYS A 727 22.30 2.30 -56.86
N LYS A 728 21.54 2.06 -55.79
CA LYS A 728 20.24 1.38 -55.84
C LYS A 728 19.22 2.15 -56.69
N LYS A 729 19.18 3.45 -56.53
CA LYS A 729 18.26 4.36 -57.25
C LYS A 729 18.54 4.37 -58.74
N VAL A 730 19.82 4.51 -59.15
CA VAL A 730 20.21 4.60 -60.56
C VAL A 730 20.06 3.24 -61.25
N GLY A 731 20.35 2.16 -60.55
CA GLY A 731 20.29 0.80 -61.08
C GLY A 731 18.99 0.08 -60.81
N ALA A 732 17.91 0.76 -60.47
CA ALA A 732 16.67 0.17 -59.94
C ALA A 732 16.06 -0.96 -60.75
N ASN A 733 16.27 -1.02 -62.07
CA ASN A 733 15.70 -2.03 -62.96
C ASN A 733 16.60 -3.28 -63.08
N GLN A 734 17.87 -3.22 -62.74
CA GLN A 734 18.85 -4.30 -62.98
C GLN A 734 19.65 -4.65 -61.74
N ILE A 735 19.94 -3.68 -60.87
CA ILE A 735 20.68 -3.90 -59.62
C ILE A 735 19.78 -4.49 -58.55
N VAL A 736 20.00 -5.75 -58.22
CA VAL A 736 19.26 -6.50 -57.21
C VAL A 736 19.96 -6.55 -55.83
N GLY A 737 21.22 -6.16 -55.79
CA GLY A 737 21.98 -6.09 -54.54
C GLY A 737 23.11 -5.06 -54.62
N VAL A 738 23.32 -4.32 -53.58
CA VAL A 738 24.44 -3.39 -53.38
C VAL A 738 25.02 -3.66 -52.01
N ASN A 739 26.30 -3.93 -51.89
CA ASN A 739 26.94 -4.23 -50.63
C ASN A 739 28.29 -3.52 -50.51
N LEU A 740 28.51 -2.85 -49.40
CA LEU A 740 29.81 -2.31 -49.03
C LEU A 740 30.61 -3.42 -48.34
N PHE A 741 31.74 -3.85 -48.92
CA PHE A 741 32.52 -4.93 -48.37
C PHE A 741 33.91 -4.54 -47.87
N ASP A 742 34.40 -3.33 -48.23
CA ASP A 742 35.63 -2.79 -47.66
C ASP A 742 35.62 -1.26 -47.59
N VAL A 743 36.29 -0.73 -46.55
CA VAL A 743 36.53 0.71 -46.35
C VAL A 743 38.02 0.88 -46.09
N TYR A 744 38.69 1.50 -47.03
CA TYR A 744 40.12 1.66 -46.96
C TYR A 744 40.55 3.12 -46.77
N ARG A 745 41.44 3.32 -45.79
CA ARG A 745 42.14 4.57 -45.51
C ARG A 745 43.62 4.24 -45.38
N GLY A 746 44.45 4.81 -46.19
CA GLY A 746 45.86 4.50 -46.13
C GLY A 746 46.61 4.92 -47.37
N LYS A 747 47.71 4.25 -47.66
CA LYS A 747 48.60 4.58 -48.78
C LYS A 747 47.82 4.57 -50.07
N GLY A 748 47.89 5.65 -50.83
CA GLY A 748 47.17 5.84 -52.13
C GLY A 748 45.79 6.51 -51.98
N VAL A 749 45.38 6.86 -50.76
CA VAL A 749 44.14 7.63 -50.49
C VAL A 749 44.58 8.96 -49.89
N ALA A 750 44.11 10.06 -50.47
CA ALA A 750 44.42 11.40 -49.96
C ALA A 750 43.86 11.63 -48.55
N GLU A 751 44.50 12.50 -47.79
CA GLU A 751 44.01 12.87 -46.47
C GLU A 751 42.64 13.53 -46.57
N GLY A 752 41.69 13.17 -45.67
CA GLY A 752 40.30 13.61 -45.72
C GLY A 752 39.41 12.85 -46.72
N TYR A 753 39.95 11.78 -47.29
CA TYR A 753 39.21 10.90 -48.21
C TYR A 753 39.22 9.44 -47.70
N LYS A 754 38.25 8.69 -48.18
CA LYS A 754 38.16 7.23 -47.96
C LYS A 754 37.82 6.53 -49.29
N SER A 755 38.26 5.27 -49.38
CA SER A 755 37.90 4.40 -50.53
C SER A 755 36.85 3.41 -50.07
N LEU A 756 35.71 3.39 -50.76
CA LEU A 756 34.62 2.47 -50.51
C LEU A 756 34.64 1.40 -51.61
N ALA A 757 34.80 0.15 -51.23
CA ALA A 757 34.69 -0.99 -52.15
C ALA A 757 33.26 -1.54 -52.11
N ILE A 758 32.57 -1.45 -53.24
CA ILE A 758 31.14 -1.74 -53.34
C ILE A 758 30.94 -2.85 -54.37
N SER A 759 30.20 -3.88 -54.02
CA SER A 759 29.73 -4.89 -54.99
C SER A 759 28.32 -4.54 -55.47
N LEU A 760 28.15 -4.55 -56.75
CA LEU A 760 26.87 -4.40 -57.45
C LEU A 760 26.50 -5.77 -58.02
N VAL A 761 25.31 -6.25 -57.67
CA VAL A 761 24.78 -7.51 -58.20
C VAL A 761 23.64 -7.16 -59.16
N LEU A 762 23.81 -7.57 -60.42
CA LEU A 762 22.88 -7.28 -61.52
C LEU A 762 22.18 -8.55 -61.98
N GLN A 763 20.89 -8.47 -62.13
CA GLN A 763 20.07 -9.59 -62.59
C GLN A 763 18.75 -9.07 -63.21
N ASP A 764 18.22 -9.81 -64.17
CA ASP A 764 16.91 -9.57 -64.76
C ASP A 764 16.02 -10.80 -64.60
N THR A 765 14.71 -10.61 -64.48
CA THR A 765 13.74 -11.70 -64.35
C THR A 765 13.33 -12.29 -65.71
N ALA A 766 13.53 -11.58 -66.80
CA ALA A 766 13.09 -11.96 -68.14
C ALA A 766 14.17 -12.62 -69.00
N ARG A 767 15.46 -12.30 -68.77
CA ARG A 767 16.59 -12.75 -69.55
C ARG A 767 17.93 -12.67 -68.83
N THR A 768 18.93 -13.32 -69.44
CA THR A 768 20.33 -13.11 -69.07
C THR A 768 20.79 -11.73 -69.51
N LEU A 769 21.39 -10.94 -68.63
CA LEU A 769 21.97 -9.64 -69.01
C LEU A 769 23.25 -9.82 -69.82
N GLU A 770 23.40 -9.02 -70.88
CA GLU A 770 24.61 -8.98 -71.68
C GLU A 770 25.67 -8.09 -71.06
N GLU A 771 26.93 -8.35 -71.37
CA GLU A 771 28.09 -7.63 -70.77
C GLU A 771 28.02 -6.09 -71.01
N GLU A 772 27.55 -5.68 -72.19
CA GLU A 772 27.40 -4.26 -72.54
C GLU A 772 26.37 -3.57 -71.69
N GLU A 773 25.25 -4.24 -71.33
CA GLU A 773 24.22 -3.70 -70.50
C GLU A 773 24.70 -3.57 -69.05
N ILE A 774 25.45 -4.58 -68.58
CA ILE A 774 26.03 -4.59 -67.22
C ILE A 774 27.04 -3.44 -67.10
N ALA A 775 27.93 -3.29 -68.13
CA ALA A 775 28.92 -2.20 -68.13
C ALA A 775 28.26 -0.81 -68.16
N ALA A 776 27.19 -0.68 -68.92
CA ALA A 776 26.44 0.58 -69.07
C ALA A 776 25.76 0.95 -67.75
N THR A 777 25.19 0.00 -67.01
CA THR A 777 24.55 0.24 -65.67
C THR A 777 25.59 0.61 -64.63
N VAL A 778 26.72 -0.07 -64.59
CA VAL A 778 27.82 0.26 -63.71
C VAL A 778 28.39 1.65 -64.00
N ALA A 779 28.55 2.00 -65.28
CA ALA A 779 28.98 3.36 -65.66
C ALA A 779 28.00 4.46 -65.27
N LYS A 780 26.69 4.20 -65.35
CA LYS A 780 25.66 5.14 -64.82
C LYS A 780 25.77 5.34 -63.30
N CYS A 781 26.02 4.31 -62.58
CA CYS A 781 26.21 4.39 -61.12
C CYS A 781 27.46 5.24 -60.82
N VAL A 782 28.58 4.96 -61.46
CA VAL A 782 29.82 5.73 -61.26
C VAL A 782 29.62 7.19 -61.59
N GLU A 783 28.96 7.50 -62.73
CA GLU A 783 28.70 8.90 -63.13
C GLU A 783 27.78 9.62 -62.16
N ALA A 784 26.75 8.96 -61.67
CA ALA A 784 25.86 9.54 -60.66
C ALA A 784 26.59 9.84 -59.33
N LEU A 785 27.47 8.93 -58.90
CA LEU A 785 28.30 9.15 -57.71
C LEU A 785 29.30 10.30 -57.91
N LYS A 786 29.85 10.44 -59.07
CA LYS A 786 30.74 11.54 -59.46
C LYS A 786 30.00 12.88 -59.39
N GLN A 787 28.81 12.96 -59.98
CA GLN A 787 28.06 14.18 -60.06
C GLN A 787 27.55 14.62 -58.66
N ARG A 788 27.05 13.68 -57.88
CA ARG A 788 26.40 13.99 -56.59
C ARG A 788 27.40 14.14 -55.45
N PHE A 789 28.44 13.33 -55.41
CA PHE A 789 29.36 13.28 -54.30
C PHE A 789 30.81 13.60 -54.67
N GLN A 790 31.10 14.02 -55.90
CA GLN A 790 32.43 14.24 -56.41
C GLN A 790 33.36 12.97 -56.23
N ALA A 791 32.71 11.82 -56.30
CA ALA A 791 33.42 10.56 -56.20
C ALA A 791 34.30 10.29 -57.46
N SER A 792 35.43 9.64 -57.27
CA SER A 792 36.29 9.15 -58.36
C SER A 792 36.55 7.65 -58.18
N LEU A 793 36.78 6.96 -59.31
CA LEU A 793 37.21 5.56 -59.22
C LEU A 793 38.66 5.48 -58.72
N ARG A 794 38.90 4.50 -57.88
CA ARG A 794 40.25 4.07 -57.51
C ARG A 794 40.70 2.93 -58.41
N ASP A 795 41.83 3.11 -59.09
CA ASP A 795 42.43 2.06 -59.92
C ASP A 795 43.05 0.96 -59.08
#